data_3708f846ff913e6eb1c065ec392ca0a9
#
_entry.id   3708f846ff913e6eb1c065ec392ca0a9
#
_cell.length_a   1.000
_cell.length_b   1.000
_cell.length_c   1.000
_cell.angle_alpha   90.00
_cell.angle_beta   90.00
_cell.angle_gamma   90.00
#
_symmetry.space_group_name_H-M   'P 1'
#
loop_
_entity.id
_entity.type
_entity.pdbx_description
1 polymer ?
#
loop_
_entity_poly.entity_id
_entity_poly.type
_entity_poly.pdbx_seq_one_letter_code
_entity_poly.pdbx_strand_id
1 'polypeptide(L)'
;MEEKKSISLPENAYRELKAGVEYKPIMSAESTPAEATPYSVTMGIIMAIIFSAAAAFLGLKVGQVFEAAIPIAILAAGIGSIFGKKGMLGQNVIIQSIGASSGVIVAGAIFTLPALYILGLEAQFYQVFLSSLLGGVLGIVLLVPFRKYFVKDMHGKYPFPEATATTEVLVSGEKGGKQTLLLAVAGLIGGMYDFAVSSFGAWAENISTKMTAWGVAVADKFKVEFSMNTGATLLGLGYIIGLKYAVIITAGSCLVWFVIVPLVGYASAEAASMSAMELFQAYGRPIGIGGIAMAGLIGIVKQAGIIKQAVGLAFNELGGKKGIGQVERTQHDISMKAILTTIIAVLVATVVFFQFGILGNWFYTAIALLIVFVIAFLFTTVAANAIAIVGTNPVSGMTLMTLILSSLVLVSIGLEGKTGMTAALIIGGVVCTALSMAGGFITDLKIGYWLGTTPRTQERWKFLGTAVSAATVAGVMIILNKTYGFTGENALTAPQANAMAAVIQPLMEGGETPWILYFAGAVLALVLNWIGVPALAFALGMFIPMSLNAPLVAGGAIAWFVSSRSKDEALNKARFDRGTLLASGFIAGGALMGVVAAVLKFAGVDYYMTDWAASSSAEWLALAMYIALAIYFTVHTLKAKD
;
A
#
# COMPACT_ATOMS: atom_id res chain seq x y z
N MET A 1 38.22 16.65 24.29
CA MET A 1 37.22 15.71 23.78
C MET A 1 35.91 16.49 23.66
N GLU A 2 35.59 16.98 22.48
CA GLU A 2 34.28 17.58 22.23
C GLU A 2 33.23 16.49 22.36
N GLU A 3 32.32 16.64 23.30
CA GLU A 3 31.11 15.82 23.41
C GLU A 3 30.40 15.87 22.06
N LYS A 4 30.35 14.73 21.37
CA LYS A 4 29.51 14.56 20.20
C LYS A 4 28.07 14.84 20.63
N LYS A 5 27.59 16.08 20.43
CA LYS A 5 26.15 16.39 20.53
C LYS A 5 25.39 15.37 19.66
N SER A 6 24.68 14.47 20.30
CA SER A 6 23.84 13.52 19.58
C SER A 6 22.79 14.31 18.82
N ILE A 7 22.76 14.17 17.50
CA ILE A 7 21.71 14.75 16.67
C ILE A 7 20.40 14.14 17.15
N SER A 8 19.50 14.96 17.66
CA SER A 8 18.14 14.59 18.10
C SER A 8 17.17 15.65 17.65
N LEU A 9 15.94 15.25 17.44
CA LEU A 9 14.88 16.20 17.15
C LEU A 9 14.67 17.13 18.35
N PRO A 10 14.34 18.42 18.11
CA PRO A 10 13.96 19.34 19.18
C PRO A 10 12.74 18.82 19.95
N GLU A 11 12.64 19.08 21.25
CA GLU A 11 11.51 18.63 22.09
C GLU A 11 10.14 19.09 21.60
N ASN A 12 10.09 20.21 20.88
CA ASN A 12 8.86 20.77 20.32
C ASN A 12 8.51 20.24 18.93
N ALA A 13 9.25 19.26 18.38
CA ALA A 13 8.99 18.71 17.04
C ALA A 13 7.58 18.13 16.91
N TYR A 14 7.08 17.49 17.96
CA TYR A 14 5.79 16.80 17.96
C TYR A 14 4.70 17.49 18.80
N ARG A 15 4.99 18.68 19.32
CA ARG A 15 4.06 19.43 20.18
C ARG A 15 3.59 20.71 19.50
N GLU A 16 2.38 21.16 19.84
CA GLU A 16 1.89 22.46 19.37
C GLU A 16 2.83 23.59 19.81
N LEU A 17 3.12 24.49 18.88
CA LEU A 17 3.97 25.65 19.14
C LEU A 17 3.18 26.72 19.89
N LYS A 18 3.80 27.34 20.87
CA LYS A 18 3.24 28.55 21.51
C LYS A 18 3.16 29.70 20.52
N ALA A 19 2.22 30.60 20.71
CA ALA A 19 2.06 31.77 19.85
C ALA A 19 3.38 32.57 19.75
N GLY A 20 3.82 32.84 18.52
CA GLY A 20 5.07 33.57 18.24
C GLY A 20 6.35 32.73 18.28
N VAL A 21 6.26 31.40 18.52
CA VAL A 21 7.42 30.50 18.46
C VAL A 21 7.43 29.79 17.11
N GLU A 22 8.56 29.85 16.40
CA GLU A 22 8.76 29.10 15.17
C GLU A 22 9.54 27.79 15.43
N TYR A 23 9.19 26.75 14.68
CA TYR A 23 9.92 25.47 14.73
C TYR A 23 11.29 25.63 14.06
N LYS A 24 12.35 25.23 14.77
CA LYS A 24 13.73 25.21 14.24
C LYS A 24 14.12 23.78 13.89
N PRO A 25 14.27 23.45 12.59
CA PRO A 25 14.66 22.12 12.17
C PRO A 25 16.13 21.81 12.46
N ILE A 26 16.52 20.52 12.35
CA ILE A 26 17.91 20.07 12.57
C ILE A 26 18.88 20.76 11.62
N MET A 27 18.56 20.81 10.32
CA MET A 27 19.32 21.59 9.33
C MET A 27 18.72 23.00 9.27
N SER A 28 19.41 23.97 9.84
CA SER A 28 18.91 25.35 9.91
C SER A 28 18.58 25.94 8.54
N ALA A 29 17.66 26.92 8.51
CA ALA A 29 17.28 27.61 7.27
C ALA A 29 18.48 28.32 6.59
N GLU A 30 19.46 28.76 7.38
CA GLU A 30 20.67 29.44 6.91
C GLU A 30 21.72 28.47 6.34
N SER A 31 21.65 27.17 6.69
CA SER A 31 22.58 26.18 6.19
C SER A 31 22.29 25.80 4.74
N THR A 32 23.32 25.37 4.01
CA THR A 32 23.23 24.87 2.64
C THR A 32 23.62 23.39 2.57
N PRO A 33 22.81 22.48 3.15
CA PRO A 33 23.14 21.07 3.13
C PRO A 33 23.12 20.51 1.70
N ALA A 34 23.98 19.52 1.44
CA ALA A 34 23.89 18.75 0.21
C ALA A 34 22.61 17.90 0.25
N GLU A 35 21.67 18.14 -0.66
CA GLU A 35 20.38 17.42 -0.74
C GLU A 35 20.34 16.52 -1.98
N ALA A 36 20.09 17.11 -3.15
CA ALA A 36 20.05 16.40 -4.42
C ALA A 36 21.45 16.34 -5.05
N THR A 37 22.12 15.22 -4.86
CA THR A 37 23.42 14.91 -5.47
C THR A 37 23.27 13.75 -6.45
N PRO A 38 24.22 13.51 -7.38
CA PRO A 38 24.18 12.32 -8.24
C PRO A 38 24.02 11.03 -7.45
N TYR A 39 24.65 10.93 -6.27
CA TYR A 39 24.52 9.78 -5.36
C TYR A 39 23.10 9.64 -4.82
N SER A 40 22.53 10.70 -4.23
CA SER A 40 21.19 10.62 -3.63
C SER A 40 20.11 10.34 -4.67
N VAL A 41 20.21 10.95 -5.85
CA VAL A 41 19.26 10.73 -6.94
C VAL A 41 19.35 9.29 -7.47
N THR A 42 20.56 8.80 -7.79
CA THR A 42 20.75 7.44 -8.28
C THR A 42 20.29 6.39 -7.27
N MET A 43 20.65 6.58 -5.99
CA MET A 43 20.22 5.67 -4.94
C MET A 43 18.70 5.70 -4.76
N GLY A 44 18.07 6.89 -4.82
CA GLY A 44 16.62 7.04 -4.78
C GLY A 44 15.93 6.32 -5.94
N ILE A 45 16.48 6.38 -7.16
CA ILE A 45 15.97 5.64 -8.32
C ILE A 45 16.07 4.13 -8.10
N ILE A 46 17.21 3.64 -7.62
CA ILE A 46 17.39 2.21 -7.31
C ILE A 46 16.36 1.74 -6.29
N MET A 47 16.17 2.51 -5.20
CA MET A 47 15.15 2.21 -4.19
C MET A 47 13.74 2.23 -4.78
N ALA A 48 13.42 3.21 -5.63
CA ALA A 48 12.11 3.28 -6.30
C ALA A 48 11.84 2.04 -7.15
N ILE A 49 12.82 1.54 -7.91
CA ILE A 49 12.67 0.33 -8.74
C ILE A 49 12.46 -0.90 -7.84
N ILE A 50 13.35 -1.14 -6.89
CA ILE A 50 13.33 -2.33 -6.03
C ILE A 50 12.02 -2.41 -5.26
N PHE A 51 11.65 -1.33 -4.59
CA PHE A 51 10.46 -1.32 -3.74
C PHE A 51 9.16 -1.22 -4.54
N SER A 52 9.14 -0.65 -5.75
CA SER A 52 7.98 -0.74 -6.64
C SER A 52 7.71 -2.18 -7.07
N ALA A 53 8.75 -2.92 -7.45
CA ALA A 53 8.62 -4.31 -7.83
C ALA A 53 8.11 -5.17 -6.66
N ALA A 54 8.73 -5.04 -5.49
CA ALA A 54 8.33 -5.76 -4.28
C ALA A 54 6.90 -5.43 -3.84
N ALA A 55 6.55 -4.14 -3.79
CA ALA A 55 5.22 -3.69 -3.38
C ALA A 55 4.13 -4.15 -4.37
N ALA A 56 4.41 -4.15 -5.69
CA ALA A 56 3.47 -4.63 -6.70
C ALA A 56 3.17 -6.13 -6.53
N PHE A 57 4.19 -6.96 -6.35
CA PHE A 57 4.00 -8.39 -6.12
C PHE A 57 3.19 -8.67 -4.85
N LEU A 58 3.59 -8.07 -3.73
CA LEU A 58 2.91 -8.28 -2.45
C LEU A 58 1.47 -7.76 -2.48
N GLY A 59 1.26 -6.57 -3.03
CA GLY A 59 -0.06 -5.96 -3.11
C GLY A 59 -1.01 -6.76 -4.00
N LEU A 60 -0.53 -7.35 -5.09
CA LEU A 60 -1.31 -8.25 -5.93
C LEU A 60 -1.56 -9.61 -5.27
N LYS A 61 -0.66 -10.08 -4.41
CA LYS A 61 -0.83 -11.33 -3.68
C LYS A 61 -1.78 -11.19 -2.48
N VAL A 62 -1.69 -10.10 -1.71
CA VAL A 62 -2.36 -9.95 -0.39
C VAL A 62 -3.40 -8.83 -0.37
N GLY A 63 -3.43 -7.96 -1.38
CA GLY A 63 -4.33 -6.79 -1.41
C GLY A 63 -3.94 -5.66 -0.46
N GLN A 64 -2.74 -5.70 0.10
CA GLN A 64 -2.17 -4.65 0.95
C GLN A 64 -0.87 -4.16 0.33
N VAL A 65 -0.75 -2.85 0.16
CA VAL A 65 0.50 -2.24 -0.25
C VAL A 65 1.33 -1.90 0.97
N PHE A 66 2.54 -2.35 0.93
CA PHE A 66 3.53 -2.05 1.95
C PHE A 66 4.15 -0.68 1.67
N GLU A 67 4.09 0.19 2.66
CA GLU A 67 4.75 1.49 2.60
C GLU A 67 6.25 1.34 2.88
N ALA A 68 7.05 1.67 1.87
CA ALA A 68 8.49 1.43 1.89
C ALA A 68 9.30 2.58 2.55
N ALA A 69 8.65 3.62 3.06
CA ALA A 69 9.32 4.82 3.57
C ALA A 69 10.34 4.51 4.68
N ILE A 70 9.96 3.69 5.66
CA ILE A 70 10.84 3.31 6.78
C ILE A 70 12.01 2.43 6.30
N PRO A 71 11.82 1.31 5.57
CA PRO A 71 12.94 0.52 5.05
C PRO A 71 13.89 1.31 4.16
N ILE A 72 13.37 2.18 3.30
CA ILE A 72 14.20 3.03 2.45
C ILE A 72 15.02 4.01 3.29
N ALA A 73 14.42 4.61 4.32
CA ALA A 73 15.13 5.50 5.24
C ALA A 73 16.28 4.77 5.96
N ILE A 74 16.05 3.53 6.41
CA ILE A 74 17.07 2.70 7.05
C ILE A 74 18.22 2.39 6.07
N LEU A 75 17.89 2.01 4.83
CA LEU A 75 18.90 1.73 3.81
C LEU A 75 19.67 2.98 3.42
N ALA A 76 18.99 4.12 3.24
CA ALA A 76 19.61 5.40 2.91
C ALA A 76 20.63 5.82 3.97
N ALA A 77 20.23 5.82 5.24
CA ALA A 77 21.09 6.18 6.36
C ALA A 77 22.24 5.17 6.54
N GLY A 78 21.96 3.88 6.42
CA GLY A 78 22.93 2.83 6.68
C GLY A 78 23.96 2.66 5.59
N ILE A 79 23.60 2.75 4.32
CA ILE A 79 24.56 2.69 3.21
C ILE A 79 25.53 3.87 3.31
N GLY A 80 25.05 5.08 3.61
CA GLY A 80 25.90 6.23 3.85
C GLY A 80 26.92 6.00 5.00
N SER A 81 26.45 5.40 6.09
CA SER A 81 27.27 5.05 7.24
C SER A 81 28.36 4.00 6.93
N ILE A 82 28.03 2.97 6.15
CA ILE A 82 28.97 1.91 5.72
C ILE A 82 30.12 2.53 4.89
N PHE A 83 29.83 3.49 4.03
CA PHE A 83 30.84 4.18 3.24
C PHE A 83 31.55 5.32 3.99
N GLY A 84 31.35 5.42 5.32
CA GLY A 84 32.03 6.41 6.17
C GLY A 84 31.66 7.86 5.89
N LYS A 85 30.59 8.11 5.16
CA LYS A 85 30.12 9.46 4.82
C LYS A 85 29.34 10.03 6.01
N LYS A 86 29.67 11.25 6.42
CA LYS A 86 29.02 11.99 7.50
C LYS A 86 28.21 13.16 6.94
N GLY A 87 27.19 13.60 7.69
CA GLY A 87 26.40 14.78 7.30
C GLY A 87 25.50 14.53 6.08
N MET A 88 25.01 13.32 5.92
CA MET A 88 24.22 12.91 4.77
C MET A 88 22.70 13.09 4.96
N LEU A 89 22.27 13.69 6.07
CA LEU A 89 20.85 13.78 6.42
C LEU A 89 19.99 14.35 5.27
N GLY A 90 20.42 15.45 4.65
CA GLY A 90 19.71 16.04 3.51
C GLY A 90 19.62 15.09 2.31
N GLN A 91 20.71 14.39 1.99
CA GLN A 91 20.74 13.40 0.91
C GLN A 91 19.85 12.19 1.22
N ASN A 92 19.87 11.72 2.47
CA ASN A 92 19.05 10.58 2.91
C ASN A 92 17.54 10.89 2.82
N VAL A 93 17.13 12.13 3.10
CA VAL A 93 15.74 12.59 2.89
C VAL A 93 15.36 12.54 1.42
N ILE A 94 16.25 12.96 0.52
CA ILE A 94 15.98 12.89 -0.94
C ILE A 94 15.91 11.44 -1.43
N ILE A 95 16.81 10.56 -0.98
CA ILE A 95 16.76 9.13 -1.29
C ILE A 95 15.41 8.54 -0.83
N GLN A 96 15.02 8.83 0.41
CA GLN A 96 13.76 8.36 0.97
C GLN A 96 12.57 8.90 0.17
N SER A 97 12.53 10.19 -0.13
CA SER A 97 11.40 10.82 -0.83
C SER A 97 11.24 10.32 -2.28
N ILE A 98 12.34 10.14 -3.02
CA ILE A 98 12.30 9.52 -4.37
C ILE A 98 11.84 8.06 -4.27
N GLY A 99 12.46 7.29 -3.36
CA GLY A 99 12.18 5.88 -3.18
C GLY A 99 10.76 5.60 -2.69
N ALA A 100 10.22 6.41 -1.79
CA ALA A 100 8.86 6.29 -1.27
C ALA A 100 7.77 6.51 -2.34
N SER A 101 8.13 7.02 -3.55
CA SER A 101 7.21 7.00 -4.69
C SER A 101 6.76 5.59 -5.06
N SER A 102 7.55 4.57 -4.73
CA SER A 102 7.25 3.17 -5.00
C SER A 102 5.91 2.72 -4.40
N GLY A 103 5.72 2.85 -3.10
CA GLY A 103 4.51 2.40 -2.42
C GLY A 103 3.26 3.12 -2.91
N VAL A 104 3.34 4.43 -3.06
CA VAL A 104 2.18 5.26 -3.43
C VAL A 104 1.76 5.08 -4.89
N ILE A 105 2.68 4.96 -5.83
CA ILE A 105 2.37 4.69 -7.24
C ILE A 105 1.83 3.28 -7.41
N VAL A 106 2.45 2.31 -6.74
CA VAL A 106 1.98 0.92 -6.76
C VAL A 106 0.57 0.81 -6.20
N ALA A 107 0.27 1.43 -5.06
CA ALA A 107 -1.08 1.41 -4.47
C ALA A 107 -2.12 1.96 -5.44
N GLY A 108 -1.81 3.07 -6.12
CA GLY A 108 -2.70 3.63 -7.13
C GLY A 108 -2.94 2.69 -8.31
N ALA A 109 -1.89 2.07 -8.83
CA ALA A 109 -1.95 1.23 -10.02
C ALA A 109 -2.62 -0.13 -9.78
N ILE A 110 -2.17 -0.87 -8.75
CA ILE A 110 -2.58 -2.27 -8.57
C ILE A 110 -3.97 -2.46 -8.00
N PHE A 111 -4.59 -1.42 -7.46
CA PHE A 111 -5.96 -1.52 -6.96
C PHE A 111 -7.01 -1.46 -8.06
N THR A 112 -6.67 -0.88 -9.21
CA THR A 112 -7.61 -0.70 -10.34
C THR A 112 -7.18 -1.42 -11.61
N LEU A 113 -5.95 -1.19 -12.07
CA LEU A 113 -5.53 -1.57 -13.42
C LEU A 113 -5.48 -3.08 -13.69
N PRO A 114 -5.19 -3.97 -12.72
CA PRO A 114 -5.31 -5.42 -12.95
C PRO A 114 -6.74 -5.86 -13.27
N ALA A 115 -7.76 -5.06 -12.89
CA ALA A 115 -9.16 -5.33 -13.28
C ALA A 115 -9.35 -5.34 -14.80
N LEU A 116 -8.53 -4.62 -15.57
CA LEU A 116 -8.53 -4.70 -17.04
C LEU A 116 -8.25 -6.12 -17.52
N TYR A 117 -7.25 -6.78 -16.95
CA TYR A 117 -6.91 -8.17 -17.28
C TYR A 117 -7.97 -9.15 -16.77
N ILE A 118 -8.54 -8.92 -15.57
CA ILE A 118 -9.61 -9.75 -14.99
C ILE A 118 -10.85 -9.74 -15.88
N LEU A 119 -11.17 -8.58 -16.47
CA LEU A 119 -12.31 -8.41 -17.38
C LEU A 119 -11.99 -8.74 -18.86
N GLY A 120 -10.78 -9.24 -19.14
CA GLY A 120 -10.36 -9.59 -20.51
C GLY A 120 -10.19 -8.39 -21.45
N LEU A 121 -9.85 -7.21 -20.90
CA LEU A 121 -9.75 -5.95 -21.65
C LEU A 121 -8.31 -5.65 -22.15
N GLU A 122 -7.39 -6.60 -22.11
CA GLU A 122 -6.01 -6.54 -22.64
C GLU A 122 -5.29 -5.18 -22.46
N ALA A 123 -4.93 -4.84 -21.21
CA ALA A 123 -4.24 -3.59 -20.94
C ALA A 123 -2.83 -3.54 -21.56
N GLN A 124 -2.55 -2.47 -22.29
CA GLN A 124 -1.23 -2.21 -22.86
C GLN A 124 -0.29 -1.55 -21.85
N PHE A 125 1.03 -1.77 -22.01
CA PHE A 125 2.03 -1.14 -21.13
C PHE A 125 1.84 0.37 -20.99
N TYR A 126 1.62 1.08 -22.11
CA TYR A 126 1.47 2.53 -22.08
C TYR A 126 0.22 2.99 -21.33
N GLN A 127 -0.85 2.20 -21.30
CA GLN A 127 -2.08 2.53 -20.56
C GLN A 127 -1.83 2.48 -19.05
N VAL A 128 -1.15 1.45 -18.56
CA VAL A 128 -0.77 1.31 -17.16
C VAL A 128 0.23 2.39 -16.76
N PHE A 129 1.27 2.57 -17.59
CA PHE A 129 2.33 3.55 -17.36
C PHE A 129 1.79 4.99 -17.32
N LEU A 130 1.06 5.41 -18.36
CA LEU A 130 0.54 6.78 -18.44
C LEU A 130 -0.53 7.05 -17.39
N SER A 131 -1.42 6.11 -17.10
CA SER A 131 -2.40 6.23 -16.03
C SER A 131 -1.71 6.52 -14.69
N SER A 132 -0.69 5.73 -14.36
CA SER A 132 0.07 5.88 -13.10
C SER A 132 0.90 7.16 -13.09
N LEU A 133 1.55 7.50 -14.21
CA LEU A 133 2.38 8.71 -14.31
C LEU A 133 1.55 9.98 -14.21
N LEU A 134 0.48 10.10 -15.02
CA LEU A 134 -0.39 11.27 -15.03
C LEU A 134 -1.08 11.45 -13.69
N GLY A 135 -1.58 10.38 -13.09
CA GLY A 135 -2.13 10.40 -11.76
C GLY A 135 -1.13 10.86 -10.71
N GLY A 136 0.06 10.27 -10.70
CA GLY A 136 1.11 10.64 -9.74
C GLY A 136 1.56 12.09 -9.86
N VAL A 137 1.77 12.59 -11.10
CA VAL A 137 2.11 14.00 -11.33
C VAL A 137 0.97 14.93 -10.91
N LEU A 138 -0.28 14.56 -11.23
CA LEU A 138 -1.45 15.33 -10.80
C LEU A 138 -1.54 15.40 -9.26
N GLY A 139 -1.30 14.28 -8.57
CA GLY A 139 -1.28 14.23 -7.10
C GLY A 139 -0.23 15.16 -6.48
N ILE A 140 0.98 15.21 -7.06
CA ILE A 140 2.03 16.15 -6.60
C ILE A 140 1.56 17.59 -6.75
N VAL A 141 1.15 17.99 -7.95
CA VAL A 141 0.84 19.41 -8.24
C VAL A 141 -0.43 19.90 -7.55
N LEU A 142 -1.40 19.03 -7.29
CA LEU A 142 -2.59 19.36 -6.53
C LEU A 142 -2.31 19.47 -5.02
N LEU A 143 -1.30 18.76 -4.50
CA LEU A 143 -0.95 18.78 -3.09
C LEU A 143 -0.09 19.98 -2.68
N VAL A 144 0.90 20.36 -3.51
CA VAL A 144 1.90 21.39 -3.15
C VAL A 144 1.28 22.67 -2.62
N PRO A 145 0.19 23.23 -3.17
CA PRO A 145 -0.46 24.42 -2.62
C PRO A 145 -0.91 24.29 -1.16
N PHE A 146 -1.22 23.07 -0.71
CA PHE A 146 -1.69 22.78 0.66
C PHE A 146 -0.57 22.40 1.62
N ARG A 147 0.68 22.25 1.14
CA ARG A 147 1.82 21.84 1.97
C ARG A 147 1.96 22.69 3.21
N LYS A 148 1.98 23.99 3.05
CA LYS A 148 2.18 24.93 4.17
C LYS A 148 1.16 24.71 5.27
N TYR A 149 -0.11 24.57 4.90
CA TYR A 149 -1.19 24.33 5.86
C TYR A 149 -0.95 23.00 6.64
N PHE A 150 -0.83 21.88 5.94
CA PHE A 150 -0.70 20.57 6.62
C PHE A 150 0.59 20.46 7.41
N VAL A 151 1.70 20.97 6.88
CA VAL A 151 3.05 20.69 7.40
C VAL A 151 3.47 21.72 8.45
N LYS A 152 3.25 23.03 8.19
CA LYS A 152 3.68 24.15 9.05
C LYS A 152 2.56 24.64 9.96
N ASP A 153 1.41 25.04 9.39
CA ASP A 153 0.37 25.72 10.16
C ASP A 153 -0.35 24.77 11.14
N MET A 154 -0.40 23.48 10.82
CA MET A 154 -0.95 22.42 11.68
C MET A 154 0.14 21.66 12.47
N HIS A 155 1.30 22.28 12.70
CA HIS A 155 2.39 21.70 13.48
C HIS A 155 1.93 21.29 14.89
N GLY A 156 2.21 20.05 15.27
CA GLY A 156 1.82 19.47 16.56
C GLY A 156 0.36 19.08 16.71
N LYS A 157 -0.54 19.56 15.82
CA LYS A 157 -1.97 19.17 15.83
C LYS A 157 -2.21 17.86 15.11
N TYR A 158 -1.44 17.58 14.07
CA TYR A 158 -1.48 16.33 13.33
C TYR A 158 -0.30 15.44 13.72
N PRO A 159 -0.54 14.18 14.11
CA PRO A 159 0.50 13.30 14.63
C PRO A 159 1.48 12.79 13.56
N PHE A 160 1.07 12.68 12.30
CA PHE A 160 1.87 12.13 11.20
C PHE A 160 2.65 10.86 11.61
N PRO A 161 1.99 9.75 11.97
CA PRO A 161 2.65 8.61 12.63
C PRO A 161 3.80 8.02 11.80
N GLU A 162 3.61 7.86 10.49
CA GLU A 162 4.61 7.33 9.57
C GLU A 162 5.79 8.29 9.38
N ALA A 163 5.51 9.60 9.19
CA ALA A 163 6.55 10.60 9.09
C ALA A 163 7.38 10.68 10.37
N THR A 164 6.75 10.56 11.53
CA THR A 164 7.42 10.50 12.83
C THR A 164 8.40 9.33 12.89
N ALA A 165 7.93 8.12 12.61
CA ALA A 165 8.78 6.93 12.64
C ALA A 165 9.94 7.02 11.62
N THR A 166 9.67 7.47 10.40
CA THR A 166 10.70 7.62 9.35
C THR A 166 11.72 8.68 9.73
N THR A 167 11.28 9.81 10.31
CA THR A 167 12.18 10.88 10.75
C THR A 167 13.11 10.39 11.87
N GLU A 168 12.58 9.68 12.86
CA GLU A 168 13.39 9.09 13.95
C GLU A 168 14.44 8.11 13.40
N VAL A 169 14.08 7.31 12.40
CA VAL A 169 15.02 6.40 11.72
C VAL A 169 16.13 7.18 11.01
N LEU A 170 15.81 8.22 10.25
CA LEU A 170 16.81 9.04 9.54
C LEU A 170 17.78 9.71 10.52
N VAL A 171 17.28 10.23 11.63
CA VAL A 171 18.10 10.87 12.67
C VAL A 171 18.97 9.84 13.41
N SER A 172 18.41 8.70 13.78
CA SER A 172 19.14 7.64 14.47
C SER A 172 20.16 6.93 13.57
N GLY A 173 19.87 6.84 12.30
CA GLY A 173 20.73 6.19 11.30
C GLY A 173 22.07 6.88 11.10
N GLU A 174 22.17 8.17 11.39
CA GLU A 174 23.47 8.87 11.44
C GLU A 174 24.40 8.36 12.58
N LYS A 175 23.85 7.60 13.54
CA LYS A 175 24.60 7.05 14.69
C LYS A 175 25.24 5.68 14.42
N GLY A 176 24.88 4.94 13.36
CA GLY A 176 25.55 3.68 13.00
C GLY A 176 24.70 2.63 12.29
N GLY A 177 25.34 1.90 11.39
CA GLY A 177 24.72 0.96 10.42
C GLY A 177 24.24 -0.42 10.97
N LYS A 178 24.15 -0.64 12.29
CA LYS A 178 23.71 -1.94 12.84
C LYS A 178 22.27 -2.30 12.47
N GLN A 179 21.39 -1.31 12.39
CA GLN A 179 19.98 -1.50 12.00
C GLN A 179 19.86 -1.87 10.52
N THR A 180 20.68 -1.27 9.67
CA THR A 180 20.72 -1.59 8.23
C THR A 180 21.20 -3.01 7.99
N LEU A 181 22.21 -3.46 8.70
CA LEU A 181 22.69 -4.84 8.60
C LEU A 181 21.60 -5.82 9.06
N LEU A 182 20.88 -5.51 10.14
CA LEU A 182 19.78 -6.34 10.63
C LEU A 182 18.66 -6.45 9.59
N LEU A 183 18.27 -5.33 8.97
CA LEU A 183 17.26 -5.30 7.92
C LEU A 183 17.71 -6.11 6.69
N ALA A 184 18.96 -5.92 6.24
CA ALA A 184 19.51 -6.61 5.07
C ALA A 184 19.60 -8.13 5.31
N VAL A 185 20.09 -8.56 6.48
CA VAL A 185 20.15 -9.98 6.84
C VAL A 185 18.76 -10.59 6.96
N ALA A 186 17.82 -9.88 7.58
CA ALA A 186 16.43 -10.32 7.65
C ALA A 186 15.80 -10.43 6.25
N GLY A 187 16.08 -9.45 5.36
CA GLY A 187 15.63 -9.48 3.97
C GLY A 187 16.20 -10.67 3.19
N LEU A 188 17.47 -10.99 3.41
CA LEU A 188 18.09 -12.15 2.79
C LEU A 188 17.47 -13.48 3.30
N ILE A 189 17.29 -13.62 4.61
CA ILE A 189 16.71 -14.83 5.21
C ILE A 189 15.26 -15.01 4.77
N GLY A 190 14.41 -13.97 4.93
CA GLY A 190 13.00 -14.03 4.51
C GLY A 190 12.86 -14.23 3.00
N GLY A 191 13.68 -13.51 2.22
CA GLY A 191 13.70 -13.64 0.77
C GLY A 191 14.11 -15.03 0.29
N MET A 192 15.19 -15.61 0.81
CA MET A 192 15.62 -16.96 0.46
C MET A 192 14.61 -18.03 0.90
N TYR A 193 13.98 -17.84 2.05
CA TYR A 193 12.91 -18.70 2.54
C TYR A 193 11.72 -18.72 1.57
N ASP A 194 11.18 -17.55 1.23
CA ASP A 194 10.04 -17.43 0.30
C ASP A 194 10.42 -17.86 -1.12
N PHE A 195 11.66 -17.61 -1.55
CA PHE A 195 12.17 -18.06 -2.85
C PHE A 195 12.27 -19.59 -2.95
N ALA A 196 12.71 -20.25 -1.89
CA ALA A 196 12.77 -21.72 -1.86
C ALA A 196 11.38 -22.35 -2.03
N VAL A 197 10.35 -21.73 -1.46
CA VAL A 197 8.95 -22.15 -1.63
C VAL A 197 8.45 -21.85 -3.05
N SER A 198 8.57 -20.61 -3.49
CA SER A 198 7.92 -20.13 -4.72
C SER A 198 8.61 -20.59 -6.01
N SER A 199 9.92 -20.82 -5.99
CA SER A 199 10.71 -21.22 -7.17
C SER A 199 10.98 -22.72 -7.25
N PHE A 200 11.15 -23.37 -6.10
CA PHE A 200 11.50 -24.80 -6.08
C PHE A 200 10.37 -25.68 -5.53
N GLY A 201 9.39 -25.13 -4.82
CA GLY A 201 8.44 -25.95 -4.08
C GLY A 201 9.13 -26.83 -3.04
N ALA A 202 10.20 -26.31 -2.38
CA ALA A 202 11.00 -27.08 -1.44
C ALA A 202 10.18 -27.67 -0.28
N TRP A 203 9.11 -26.99 0.08
CA TRP A 203 7.99 -27.44 0.92
C TRP A 203 6.70 -26.79 0.44
N ALA A 204 5.55 -27.21 0.97
CA ALA A 204 4.26 -26.69 0.55
C ALA A 204 4.12 -25.19 0.88
N GLU A 205 3.58 -24.40 -0.04
CA GLU A 205 3.31 -22.98 0.21
C GLU A 205 2.23 -22.79 1.27
N ASN A 206 1.24 -23.68 1.29
CA ASN A 206 0.15 -23.66 2.26
C ASN A 206 0.10 -24.98 3.02
N ILE A 207 -0.22 -24.90 4.30
CA ILE A 207 -0.63 -26.06 5.11
C ILE A 207 -2.14 -26.03 5.24
N SER A 208 -2.77 -27.20 5.25
CA SER A 208 -4.22 -27.30 5.40
C SER A 208 -4.60 -28.44 6.34
N THR A 209 -5.82 -28.38 6.86
CA THR A 209 -6.37 -29.52 7.62
C THR A 209 -6.46 -30.79 6.78
N LYS A 210 -6.47 -30.68 5.44
CA LYS A 210 -6.49 -31.82 4.50
C LYS A 210 -5.19 -32.64 4.48
N MET A 211 -4.11 -32.17 5.10
CA MET A 211 -2.90 -32.98 5.29
C MET A 211 -3.15 -34.22 6.17
N THR A 212 -4.32 -34.30 6.85
CA THR A 212 -4.74 -35.44 7.65
C THR A 212 -6.02 -36.07 7.09
N ALA A 213 -6.15 -37.41 7.20
CA ALA A 213 -7.34 -38.13 6.72
C ALA A 213 -8.65 -37.63 7.41
N TRP A 214 -8.56 -37.23 8.68
CA TRP A 214 -9.70 -36.64 9.40
C TRP A 214 -10.10 -35.29 8.80
N GLY A 215 -9.12 -34.45 8.48
CA GLY A 215 -9.37 -33.14 7.88
C GLY A 215 -10.01 -33.24 6.49
N VAL A 216 -9.59 -34.23 5.67
CA VAL A 216 -10.25 -34.52 4.39
C VAL A 216 -11.71 -34.89 4.59
N ALA A 217 -12.02 -35.81 5.53
CA ALA A 217 -13.38 -36.22 5.82
C ALA A 217 -14.26 -35.05 6.31
N VAL A 218 -13.70 -34.11 7.11
CA VAL A 218 -14.41 -32.91 7.58
C VAL A 218 -14.66 -31.94 6.42
N ALA A 219 -13.66 -31.72 5.57
CA ALA A 219 -13.79 -30.83 4.42
C ALA A 219 -14.85 -31.33 3.42
N ASP A 220 -14.85 -32.63 3.13
CA ASP A 220 -15.80 -33.24 2.19
C ASP A 220 -17.23 -33.22 2.75
N LYS A 221 -17.39 -33.61 4.03
CA LYS A 221 -18.70 -33.73 4.65
C LYS A 221 -19.30 -32.40 5.09
N PHE A 222 -18.50 -31.52 5.68
CA PHE A 222 -18.97 -30.28 6.32
C PHE A 222 -18.58 -29.03 5.55
N LYS A 223 -17.81 -29.13 4.46
CA LYS A 223 -17.25 -28.00 3.70
C LYS A 223 -16.39 -27.06 4.57
N VAL A 224 -15.87 -27.57 5.69
CA VAL A 224 -15.01 -26.82 6.63
C VAL A 224 -13.55 -27.17 6.34
N GLU A 225 -12.78 -26.15 6.00
CA GLU A 225 -11.35 -26.27 5.75
C GLU A 225 -10.62 -25.11 6.42
N PHE A 226 -9.52 -25.42 7.13
CA PHE A 226 -8.56 -24.44 7.58
C PHE A 226 -7.32 -24.54 6.72
N SER A 227 -6.81 -23.40 6.23
CA SER A 227 -5.54 -23.34 5.51
C SER A 227 -4.74 -22.11 5.94
N MET A 228 -3.41 -22.23 5.91
CA MET A 228 -2.49 -21.17 6.30
C MET A 228 -1.25 -21.20 5.40
N ASN A 229 -0.88 -20.06 4.84
CA ASN A 229 0.35 -19.87 4.08
C ASN A 229 1.55 -19.81 5.02
N THR A 230 2.65 -20.42 4.62
CA THR A 230 3.86 -20.56 5.45
C THR A 230 4.95 -19.54 5.12
N GLY A 231 4.64 -18.49 4.33
CA GLY A 231 5.59 -17.49 3.87
C GLY A 231 6.10 -16.56 4.97
N ALA A 232 7.39 -16.23 4.89
CA ALA A 232 8.05 -15.28 5.77
C ALA A 232 7.46 -13.87 5.64
N THR A 233 7.10 -13.48 4.43
CA THR A 233 6.47 -12.19 4.12
C THR A 233 5.19 -11.98 4.92
N LEU A 234 4.31 -12.99 5.01
CA LEU A 234 3.03 -12.88 5.72
C LEU A 234 3.21 -12.88 7.24
N LEU A 235 4.18 -13.61 7.75
CA LEU A 235 4.56 -13.56 9.17
C LEU A 235 5.02 -12.15 9.54
N GLY A 236 5.90 -11.54 8.72
CA GLY A 236 6.36 -10.17 8.90
C GLY A 236 5.22 -9.15 8.82
N LEU A 237 4.33 -9.29 7.84
CA LEU A 237 3.17 -8.42 7.68
C LEU A 237 2.25 -8.48 8.91
N GLY A 238 1.98 -9.68 9.44
CA GLY A 238 1.20 -9.87 10.66
C GLY A 238 1.82 -9.17 11.87
N TYR A 239 3.16 -9.21 11.98
CA TYR A 239 3.88 -8.49 13.05
C TYR A 239 3.66 -6.98 12.99
N ILE A 240 3.76 -6.37 11.79
CA ILE A 240 3.59 -4.92 11.59
C ILE A 240 2.14 -4.50 11.81
N ILE A 241 1.17 -5.25 11.29
CA ILE A 241 -0.26 -4.98 11.44
C ILE A 241 -0.68 -5.07 12.92
N GLY A 242 -0.07 -5.96 13.67
CA GLY A 242 -0.34 -6.19 15.07
C GLY A 242 -1.55 -7.09 15.33
N LEU A 243 -1.59 -7.68 16.53
CA LEU A 243 -2.56 -8.73 16.88
C LEU A 243 -4.02 -8.30 16.73
N LYS A 244 -4.35 -7.07 17.15
CA LYS A 244 -5.74 -6.58 17.11
C LYS A 244 -6.32 -6.62 15.70
N TYR A 245 -5.63 -6.04 14.72
CA TYR A 245 -6.10 -6.00 13.34
C TYR A 245 -6.00 -7.37 12.65
N ALA A 246 -4.94 -8.13 12.93
CA ALA A 246 -4.79 -9.49 12.42
C ALA A 246 -5.96 -10.39 12.84
N VAL A 247 -6.39 -10.32 14.11
CA VAL A 247 -7.57 -11.05 14.61
C VAL A 247 -8.86 -10.59 13.94
N ILE A 248 -9.05 -9.29 13.72
CA ILE A 248 -10.24 -8.76 13.05
C ILE A 248 -10.33 -9.26 11.60
N ILE A 249 -9.21 -9.19 10.86
CA ILE A 249 -9.14 -9.72 9.48
C ILE A 249 -9.44 -11.22 9.47
N THR A 250 -8.80 -11.98 10.33
CA THR A 250 -8.98 -13.45 10.39
C THR A 250 -10.37 -13.82 10.87
N ALA A 251 -11.01 -13.02 11.75
CA ALA A 251 -12.40 -13.23 12.14
C ALA A 251 -13.36 -13.11 10.93
N GLY A 252 -13.10 -12.19 9.99
CA GLY A 252 -13.83 -12.13 8.73
C GLY A 252 -13.68 -13.41 7.90
N SER A 253 -12.47 -13.96 7.82
CA SER A 253 -12.23 -15.25 7.17
C SER A 253 -12.95 -16.40 7.89
N CYS A 254 -12.87 -16.44 9.22
CA CYS A 254 -13.56 -17.47 10.02
C CYS A 254 -15.08 -17.44 9.81
N LEU A 255 -15.69 -16.25 9.73
CA LEU A 255 -17.11 -16.13 9.42
C LEU A 255 -17.46 -16.76 8.07
N VAL A 256 -16.65 -16.52 7.05
CA VAL A 256 -16.90 -17.09 5.71
C VAL A 256 -16.63 -18.60 5.69
N TRP A 257 -15.46 -19.04 6.10
CA TRP A 257 -15.00 -20.41 5.93
C TRP A 257 -15.62 -21.40 6.91
N PHE A 258 -16.03 -20.96 8.10
CA PHE A 258 -16.59 -21.85 9.14
C PHE A 258 -18.10 -21.67 9.36
N VAL A 259 -18.70 -20.60 8.79
CA VAL A 259 -20.14 -20.35 8.94
C VAL A 259 -20.82 -20.27 7.58
N ILE A 260 -20.44 -19.32 6.71
CA ILE A 260 -21.16 -19.07 5.46
C ILE A 260 -21.01 -20.24 4.49
N VAL A 261 -19.77 -20.66 4.20
CA VAL A 261 -19.48 -21.75 3.26
C VAL A 261 -20.18 -23.07 3.68
N PRO A 262 -20.08 -23.53 4.94
CA PRO A 262 -20.82 -24.69 5.38
C PRO A 262 -22.35 -24.54 5.26
N LEU A 263 -22.90 -23.41 5.69
CA LEU A 263 -24.35 -23.17 5.63
C LEU A 263 -24.88 -23.20 4.20
N VAL A 264 -24.17 -22.53 3.27
CA VAL A 264 -24.54 -22.53 1.84
C VAL A 264 -24.39 -23.93 1.24
N GLY A 265 -23.31 -24.66 1.58
CA GLY A 265 -23.08 -26.02 1.11
C GLY A 265 -24.20 -27.01 1.50
N TYR A 266 -24.95 -26.71 2.56
CA TYR A 266 -26.14 -27.50 2.96
C TYR A 266 -27.46 -26.96 2.38
N ALA A 267 -27.47 -25.75 1.81
CA ALA A 267 -28.71 -25.09 1.39
C ALA A 267 -29.34 -25.67 0.12
N SER A 268 -28.54 -26.24 -0.80
CA SER A 268 -29.01 -26.83 -2.06
C SER A 268 -28.16 -28.01 -2.50
N ALA A 269 -28.74 -28.90 -3.30
CA ALA A 269 -28.03 -30.05 -3.89
C ALA A 269 -26.88 -29.61 -4.82
N GLU A 270 -27.04 -28.49 -5.52
CA GLU A 270 -26.03 -27.89 -6.37
C GLU A 270 -24.83 -27.40 -5.56
N ALA A 271 -25.09 -26.63 -4.50
CA ALA A 271 -24.05 -26.16 -3.57
C ALA A 271 -23.33 -27.30 -2.84
N ALA A 272 -24.03 -28.40 -2.53
CA ALA A 272 -23.46 -29.58 -1.90
C ALA A 272 -22.41 -30.28 -2.81
N SER A 273 -22.53 -30.17 -4.14
CA SER A 273 -21.57 -30.71 -5.10
C SER A 273 -20.31 -29.85 -5.26
N MET A 274 -20.35 -28.57 -4.86
CA MET A 274 -19.24 -27.63 -4.94
C MET A 274 -18.19 -27.87 -3.85
N SER A 275 -16.93 -27.58 -4.15
CA SER A 275 -15.85 -27.54 -3.15
C SER A 275 -15.99 -26.31 -2.22
N ALA A 276 -15.33 -26.33 -1.07
CA ALA A 276 -15.31 -25.19 -0.16
C ALA A 276 -14.76 -23.91 -0.82
N MET A 277 -13.76 -24.06 -1.71
CA MET A 277 -13.18 -22.94 -2.47
C MET A 277 -14.16 -22.36 -3.50
N GLU A 278 -14.91 -23.20 -4.22
CA GLU A 278 -15.95 -22.73 -5.15
C GLU A 278 -17.08 -22.01 -4.44
N LEU A 279 -17.52 -22.54 -3.31
CA LEU A 279 -18.52 -21.87 -2.44
C LEU A 279 -17.99 -20.53 -1.91
N PHE A 280 -16.75 -20.48 -1.50
CA PHE A 280 -16.09 -19.23 -1.09
C PHE A 280 -16.09 -18.19 -2.23
N GLN A 281 -15.76 -18.61 -3.46
CA GLN A 281 -15.74 -17.70 -4.60
C GLN A 281 -17.13 -17.22 -5.01
N ALA A 282 -18.12 -18.11 -5.00
CA ALA A 282 -19.49 -17.81 -5.42
C ALA A 282 -20.28 -17.00 -4.40
N TYR A 283 -20.05 -17.18 -3.10
CA TYR A 283 -20.86 -16.58 -2.04
C TYR A 283 -20.04 -15.73 -1.05
N GLY A 284 -18.93 -16.24 -0.54
CA GLY A 284 -18.12 -15.53 0.45
C GLY A 284 -17.51 -14.25 -0.07
N ARG A 285 -16.85 -14.31 -1.25
CA ARG A 285 -16.25 -13.14 -1.90
C ARG A 285 -17.24 -12.03 -2.21
N PRO A 286 -18.41 -12.27 -2.83
CA PRO A 286 -19.40 -11.23 -3.05
C PRO A 286 -19.85 -10.52 -1.78
N ILE A 287 -20.07 -11.24 -0.69
CA ILE A 287 -20.39 -10.62 0.60
C ILE A 287 -19.22 -9.72 1.06
N GLY A 288 -17.98 -10.19 0.95
CA GLY A 288 -16.78 -9.39 1.23
C GLY A 288 -16.70 -8.12 0.38
N ILE A 289 -17.02 -8.17 -0.93
CA ILE A 289 -17.07 -7.01 -1.83
C ILE A 289 -18.07 -5.97 -1.33
N GLY A 290 -19.31 -6.39 -1.00
CA GLY A 290 -20.31 -5.49 -0.45
C GLY A 290 -19.86 -4.81 0.85
N GLY A 291 -19.19 -5.57 1.71
CA GLY A 291 -18.57 -5.06 2.94
C GLY A 291 -17.47 -4.02 2.69
N ILE A 292 -16.56 -4.28 1.75
CA ILE A 292 -15.49 -3.35 1.35
C ILE A 292 -16.07 -2.06 0.79
N ALA A 293 -17.07 -2.17 -0.11
CA ALA A 293 -17.74 -1.03 -0.71
C ALA A 293 -18.40 -0.13 0.35
N MET A 294 -19.17 -0.71 1.24
CA MET A 294 -19.83 0.04 2.32
C MET A 294 -18.83 0.62 3.31
N ALA A 295 -17.79 -0.11 3.68
CA ALA A 295 -16.73 0.41 4.55
C ALA A 295 -16.01 1.62 3.93
N GLY A 296 -15.78 1.60 2.61
CA GLY A 296 -15.28 2.74 1.85
C GLY A 296 -16.20 3.96 1.93
N LEU A 297 -17.50 3.76 1.69
CA LEU A 297 -18.52 4.82 1.82
C LEU A 297 -18.57 5.41 3.23
N ILE A 298 -18.57 4.57 4.26
CA ILE A 298 -18.52 5.00 5.66
C ILE A 298 -17.27 5.86 5.91
N GLY A 299 -16.11 5.45 5.38
CA GLY A 299 -14.86 6.20 5.49
C GLY A 299 -14.98 7.62 4.93
N ILE A 300 -15.59 7.77 3.75
CA ILE A 300 -15.82 9.08 3.11
C ILE A 300 -16.79 9.94 3.93
N VAL A 301 -17.91 9.36 4.38
CA VAL A 301 -18.89 10.09 5.21
C VAL A 301 -18.25 10.60 6.50
N LYS A 302 -17.43 9.79 7.16
CA LYS A 302 -16.67 10.19 8.37
C LYS A 302 -15.70 11.34 8.09
N GLN A 303 -15.17 11.44 6.87
CA GLN A 303 -14.23 12.47 6.46
C GLN A 303 -14.92 13.70 5.82
N ALA A 304 -16.25 13.73 5.70
CA ALA A 304 -16.98 14.82 5.05
C ALA A 304 -16.69 16.21 5.67
N GLY A 305 -16.51 16.29 6.99
CA GLY A 305 -16.09 17.51 7.68
C GLY A 305 -14.71 18.00 7.25
N ILE A 306 -13.79 17.07 7.04
CA ILE A 306 -12.42 17.32 6.58
C ILE A 306 -12.44 17.79 5.12
N ILE A 307 -13.25 17.15 4.28
CA ILE A 307 -13.46 17.56 2.87
C ILE A 307 -13.93 19.00 2.80
N LYS A 308 -14.92 19.37 3.62
CA LYS A 308 -15.44 20.74 3.68
C LYS A 308 -14.36 21.76 4.09
N GLN A 309 -13.52 21.42 5.08
CA GLN A 309 -12.41 22.28 5.50
C GLN A 309 -11.35 22.41 4.41
N ALA A 310 -10.96 21.30 3.77
CA ALA A 310 -9.94 21.28 2.72
C ALA A 310 -10.39 22.08 1.48
N VAL A 311 -11.65 21.96 1.07
CA VAL A 311 -12.22 22.76 -0.03
C VAL A 311 -12.23 24.26 0.32
N GLY A 312 -12.62 24.61 1.55
CA GLY A 312 -12.58 26.00 2.03
C GLY A 312 -11.16 26.60 2.01
N LEU A 313 -10.15 25.81 2.38
CA LEU A 313 -8.74 26.20 2.33
C LEU A 313 -8.25 26.38 0.89
N ALA A 314 -8.62 25.48 -0.03
CA ALA A 314 -8.26 25.61 -1.44
C ALA A 314 -8.71 26.95 -2.04
N PHE A 315 -9.95 27.36 -1.76
CA PHE A 315 -10.46 28.65 -2.22
C PHE A 315 -9.77 29.84 -1.56
N ASN A 316 -9.40 29.74 -0.27
CA ASN A 316 -8.70 30.81 0.44
C ASN A 316 -7.25 30.98 -0.02
N GLU A 317 -6.52 29.88 -0.28
CA GLU A 317 -5.13 29.92 -0.78
C GLU A 317 -5.04 30.43 -2.24
N LEU A 318 -6.01 30.10 -3.08
CA LEU A 318 -6.09 30.62 -4.45
C LEU A 318 -6.41 32.14 -4.48
N GLY A 319 -7.13 32.66 -3.46
CA GLY A 319 -7.49 34.06 -3.33
C GLY A 319 -6.53 34.92 -2.50
N GLY A 320 -5.56 34.33 -1.81
CA GLY A 320 -4.70 35.00 -0.84
C GLY A 320 -3.62 35.91 -1.45
N LYS A 321 -3.52 37.13 -0.96
CA LYS A 321 -2.44 38.07 -1.27
C LYS A 321 -1.12 37.55 -0.71
N LYS A 322 -0.11 37.33 -1.56
CA LYS A 322 1.25 36.97 -1.15
C LYS A 322 1.87 38.05 -0.29
N GLY A 323 2.28 37.76 0.93
CA GLY A 323 3.20 38.56 1.70
C GLY A 323 4.54 38.71 0.95
N ILE A 324 4.96 39.95 0.71
CA ILE A 324 6.28 40.28 0.14
C ILE A 324 7.30 40.13 1.28
N GLY A 325 7.82 38.91 1.50
CA GLY A 325 8.91 38.65 2.42
C GLY A 325 9.90 37.65 1.79
N GLN A 326 11.19 37.72 2.15
CA GLN A 326 12.15 36.70 1.76
C GLN A 326 11.70 35.36 2.38
N VAL A 327 11.36 34.39 1.53
CA VAL A 327 10.96 33.06 1.97
C VAL A 327 12.21 32.29 2.35
N GLU A 328 12.27 31.79 3.58
CA GLU A 328 13.37 30.93 4.04
C GLU A 328 13.51 29.68 3.18
N ARG A 329 14.74 29.15 3.06
CA ARG A 329 15.05 27.94 2.29
C ARG A 329 14.09 26.78 2.65
N THR A 330 13.83 26.57 3.93
CA THR A 330 12.99 25.51 4.47
C THR A 330 11.49 25.68 4.21
N GLN A 331 11.08 26.79 3.59
CA GLN A 331 9.71 27.11 3.21
C GLN A 331 9.58 27.41 1.70
N HIS A 332 10.62 27.19 0.92
CA HIS A 332 10.66 27.53 -0.49
C HIS A 332 10.11 26.39 -1.34
N ASP A 333 8.86 26.50 -1.78
CA ASP A 333 8.17 25.56 -2.67
C ASP A 333 8.44 25.84 -4.17
N ILE A 334 8.00 24.94 -5.04
CA ILE A 334 7.91 25.21 -6.49
C ILE A 334 6.97 26.40 -6.71
N SER A 335 7.34 27.29 -7.63
CA SER A 335 6.55 28.51 -7.90
C SER A 335 5.14 28.14 -8.38
N MET A 336 4.14 28.93 -7.96
CA MET A 336 2.74 28.73 -8.38
C MET A 336 2.57 28.75 -9.90
N LYS A 337 3.40 29.54 -10.61
CA LYS A 337 3.42 29.53 -12.09
C LYS A 337 3.82 28.15 -12.65
N ALA A 338 4.87 27.55 -12.08
CA ALA A 338 5.31 26.21 -12.50
C ALA A 338 4.25 25.15 -12.18
N ILE A 339 3.59 25.23 -11.01
CA ILE A 339 2.50 24.35 -10.62
C ILE A 339 1.35 24.44 -11.63
N LEU A 340 0.85 25.65 -11.93
CA LEU A 340 -0.24 25.87 -12.89
C LEU A 340 0.15 25.38 -14.30
N THR A 341 1.38 25.67 -14.75
CA THR A 341 1.87 25.18 -16.05
C THR A 341 1.90 23.66 -16.08
N THR A 342 2.35 23.01 -15.00
CA THR A 342 2.38 21.54 -14.92
C THR A 342 0.97 20.96 -14.87
N ILE A 343 0.03 21.58 -14.16
CA ILE A 343 -1.39 21.15 -14.16
C ILE A 343 -1.94 21.19 -15.59
N ILE A 344 -1.75 22.31 -16.31
CA ILE A 344 -2.22 22.44 -17.70
C ILE A 344 -1.56 21.38 -18.59
N ALA A 345 -0.25 21.18 -18.47
CA ALA A 345 0.46 20.18 -19.24
C ALA A 345 -0.05 18.75 -18.98
N VAL A 346 -0.30 18.40 -17.72
CA VAL A 346 -0.87 17.07 -17.35
C VAL A 346 -2.29 16.92 -17.86
N LEU A 347 -3.12 17.95 -17.77
CA LEU A 347 -4.49 17.92 -18.30
C LEU A 347 -4.49 17.74 -19.82
N VAL A 348 -3.62 18.46 -20.54
CA VAL A 348 -3.45 18.28 -21.99
C VAL A 348 -2.95 16.87 -22.31
N ALA A 349 -1.94 16.37 -21.57
CA ALA A 349 -1.46 15.00 -21.75
C ALA A 349 -2.56 13.96 -21.46
N THR A 350 -3.41 14.20 -20.46
CA THR A 350 -4.56 13.35 -20.13
C THR A 350 -5.60 13.36 -21.26
N VAL A 351 -5.88 14.53 -21.85
CA VAL A 351 -6.76 14.63 -23.04
C VAL A 351 -6.21 13.81 -24.18
N VAL A 352 -4.92 13.98 -24.51
CA VAL A 352 -4.26 13.22 -25.60
C VAL A 352 -4.33 11.71 -25.32
N PHE A 353 -4.04 11.31 -24.09
CA PHE A 353 -4.08 9.91 -23.68
C PHE A 353 -5.49 9.30 -23.80
N PHE A 354 -6.53 9.98 -23.29
CA PHE A 354 -7.89 9.50 -23.39
C PHE A 354 -8.42 9.53 -24.83
N GLN A 355 -8.14 10.60 -25.59
CA GLN A 355 -8.62 10.75 -26.96
C GLN A 355 -8.05 9.69 -27.90
N PHE A 356 -6.74 9.50 -27.89
CA PHE A 356 -6.04 8.64 -28.85
C PHE A 356 -5.73 7.24 -28.31
N GLY A 357 -5.70 7.07 -26.99
CA GLY A 357 -5.35 5.79 -26.36
C GLY A 357 -6.54 4.96 -25.87
N ILE A 358 -7.75 5.55 -25.72
CA ILE A 358 -8.88 4.86 -25.06
C ILE A 358 -10.20 5.10 -25.76
N LEU A 359 -10.64 6.36 -25.94
CA LEU A 359 -12.02 6.72 -26.26
C LEU A 359 -12.28 7.05 -27.75
N GLY A 360 -11.34 7.74 -28.40
CA GLY A 360 -11.49 8.17 -29.80
C GLY A 360 -12.61 9.20 -30.05
N ASN A 361 -13.28 9.70 -29.01
CA ASN A 361 -14.40 10.63 -29.09
C ASN A 361 -14.19 11.82 -28.15
N TRP A 362 -14.22 13.04 -28.71
CA TRP A 362 -13.95 14.27 -27.98
C TRP A 362 -14.95 14.56 -26.86
N PHE A 363 -16.22 14.21 -27.05
CA PHE A 363 -17.24 14.41 -26.03
C PHE A 363 -16.97 13.54 -24.78
N TYR A 364 -16.73 12.25 -24.99
CA TYR A 364 -16.39 11.33 -23.88
C TYR A 364 -15.06 11.69 -23.22
N THR A 365 -14.08 12.12 -24.01
CA THR A 365 -12.79 12.59 -23.50
C THR A 365 -12.93 13.82 -22.60
N ALA A 366 -13.76 14.78 -22.98
CA ALA A 366 -14.02 15.97 -22.15
C ALA A 366 -14.69 15.60 -20.82
N ILE A 367 -15.66 14.70 -20.84
CA ILE A 367 -16.32 14.19 -19.63
C ILE A 367 -15.33 13.41 -18.74
N ALA A 368 -14.54 12.52 -19.32
CA ALA A 368 -13.51 11.78 -18.58
C ALA A 368 -12.49 12.71 -17.91
N LEU A 369 -12.03 13.74 -18.64
CA LEU A 369 -11.12 14.75 -18.09
C LEU A 369 -11.75 15.50 -16.90
N LEU A 370 -13.02 15.89 -17.04
CA LEU A 370 -13.75 16.57 -15.97
C LEU A 370 -13.86 15.70 -14.71
N ILE A 371 -14.21 14.42 -14.89
CA ILE A 371 -14.30 13.44 -13.81
C ILE A 371 -12.94 13.31 -13.11
N VAL A 372 -11.86 13.08 -13.88
CA VAL A 372 -10.50 12.94 -13.35
C VAL A 372 -10.11 14.17 -12.54
N PHE A 373 -10.27 15.36 -13.10
CA PHE A 373 -9.83 16.59 -12.44
C PHE A 373 -10.62 16.89 -11.17
N VAL A 374 -11.94 16.82 -11.23
CA VAL A 374 -12.81 17.14 -10.08
C VAL A 374 -12.59 16.14 -8.94
N ILE A 375 -12.58 14.84 -9.25
CA ILE A 375 -12.44 13.82 -8.21
C ILE A 375 -11.01 13.82 -7.67
N ALA A 376 -9.98 13.95 -8.50
CA ALA A 376 -8.61 14.03 -8.04
C ALA A 376 -8.39 15.25 -7.13
N PHE A 377 -8.91 16.42 -7.48
CA PHE A 377 -8.80 17.62 -6.68
C PHE A 377 -9.44 17.46 -5.28
N LEU A 378 -10.64 16.90 -5.22
CA LEU A 378 -11.33 16.66 -3.95
C LEU A 378 -10.60 15.59 -3.11
N PHE A 379 -10.21 14.49 -3.72
CA PHE A 379 -9.69 13.33 -2.99
C PHE A 379 -8.23 13.46 -2.58
N THR A 380 -7.41 14.23 -3.30
CA THR A 380 -6.01 14.48 -2.90
C THR A 380 -5.92 15.21 -1.56
N THR A 381 -6.78 16.19 -1.33
CA THR A 381 -6.82 16.90 -0.04
C THR A 381 -7.34 16.02 1.10
N VAL A 382 -8.32 15.16 0.82
CA VAL A 382 -8.84 14.19 1.80
C VAL A 382 -7.78 13.16 2.16
N ALA A 383 -7.07 12.63 1.18
CA ALA A 383 -6.00 11.65 1.40
C ALA A 383 -4.86 12.25 2.24
N ALA A 384 -4.42 13.47 1.91
CA ALA A 384 -3.40 14.18 2.69
C ALA A 384 -3.81 14.39 4.15
N ASN A 385 -5.07 14.74 4.40
CA ASN A 385 -5.58 14.92 5.76
C ASN A 385 -5.71 13.59 6.51
N ALA A 386 -6.21 12.55 5.86
CA ALA A 386 -6.37 11.24 6.48
C ALA A 386 -5.02 10.67 6.93
N ILE A 387 -3.99 10.75 6.09
CA ILE A 387 -2.66 10.25 6.42
C ILE A 387 -1.98 11.09 7.52
N ALA A 388 -2.22 12.41 7.52
CA ALA A 388 -1.70 13.30 8.55
C ALA A 388 -2.26 12.97 9.95
N ILE A 389 -3.52 12.55 10.03
CA ILE A 389 -4.21 12.26 11.30
C ILE A 389 -4.06 10.78 11.70
N VAL A 390 -4.31 9.86 10.77
CA VAL A 390 -4.46 8.43 11.06
C VAL A 390 -3.20 7.63 10.68
N GLY A 391 -2.37 8.17 9.76
CA GLY A 391 -1.19 7.47 9.23
C GLY A 391 -1.51 6.40 8.20
N THR A 392 -2.77 6.28 7.75
CA THR A 392 -3.18 5.34 6.72
C THR A 392 -3.84 6.06 5.55
N ASN A 393 -3.48 5.66 4.35
CA ASN A 393 -4.05 6.22 3.13
C ASN A 393 -5.36 5.48 2.77
N PRO A 394 -6.53 6.16 2.69
CA PRO A 394 -7.81 5.52 2.43
C PRO A 394 -8.03 5.18 0.94
N VAL A 395 -6.98 4.73 0.25
CA VAL A 395 -6.94 4.54 -1.20
C VAL A 395 -8.04 3.60 -1.70
N SER A 396 -8.20 2.43 -1.08
CA SER A 396 -9.14 1.40 -1.57
C SER A 396 -10.60 1.86 -1.58
N GLY A 397 -11.06 2.49 -0.51
CA GLY A 397 -12.44 2.99 -0.42
C GLY A 397 -12.73 4.15 -1.37
N MET A 398 -11.81 5.11 -1.43
CA MET A 398 -11.95 6.28 -2.31
C MET A 398 -11.86 5.90 -3.79
N THR A 399 -11.05 4.89 -4.12
CA THR A 399 -10.96 4.34 -5.47
C THR A 399 -12.27 3.69 -5.89
N LEU A 400 -12.85 2.85 -5.04
CA LEU A 400 -14.13 2.21 -5.34
C LEU A 400 -15.22 3.25 -5.57
N MET A 401 -15.26 4.31 -4.75
CA MET A 401 -16.19 5.42 -4.95
C MET A 401 -15.95 6.13 -6.30
N THR A 402 -14.69 6.39 -6.66
CA THR A 402 -14.35 6.96 -7.97
C THR A 402 -14.89 6.11 -9.09
N LEU A 403 -14.70 4.78 -9.02
CA LEU A 403 -15.16 3.86 -10.04
C LEU A 403 -16.67 3.81 -10.15
N ILE A 404 -17.39 3.78 -9.04
CA ILE A 404 -18.86 3.82 -9.04
C ILE A 404 -19.35 5.13 -9.66
N LEU A 405 -18.84 6.27 -9.20
CA LEU A 405 -19.26 7.58 -9.71
C LEU A 405 -18.93 7.76 -11.20
N SER A 406 -17.71 7.40 -11.62
CA SER A 406 -17.32 7.49 -13.02
C SER A 406 -18.15 6.55 -13.90
N SER A 407 -18.41 5.32 -13.46
CA SER A 407 -19.24 4.36 -14.19
C SER A 407 -20.67 4.86 -14.37
N LEU A 408 -21.30 5.37 -13.31
CA LEU A 408 -22.65 5.92 -13.39
C LEU A 408 -22.73 7.11 -14.36
N VAL A 409 -21.74 8.01 -14.32
CA VAL A 409 -21.69 9.15 -15.26
C VAL A 409 -21.49 8.67 -16.69
N LEU A 410 -20.54 7.74 -16.92
CA LEU A 410 -20.25 7.23 -18.27
C LEU A 410 -21.46 6.49 -18.87
N VAL A 411 -22.13 5.64 -18.10
CA VAL A 411 -23.35 4.95 -18.52
C VAL A 411 -24.47 5.95 -18.84
N SER A 412 -24.65 6.98 -17.99
CA SER A 412 -25.70 8.00 -18.22
C SER A 412 -25.55 8.79 -19.52
N ILE A 413 -24.35 8.85 -20.08
CA ILE A 413 -24.05 9.50 -21.37
C ILE A 413 -23.95 8.48 -22.53
N GLY A 414 -24.27 7.21 -22.30
CA GLY A 414 -24.27 6.15 -23.31
C GLY A 414 -22.91 5.50 -23.58
N LEU A 415 -21.93 5.64 -22.68
CA LEU A 415 -20.64 4.93 -22.79
C LEU A 415 -20.67 3.69 -21.91
N GLU A 416 -20.99 2.55 -22.53
CA GLU A 416 -21.19 1.24 -21.90
C GLU A 416 -20.23 0.18 -22.45
N GLY A 417 -20.32 -1.05 -21.94
CA GLY A 417 -19.59 -2.21 -22.42
C GLY A 417 -18.07 -2.09 -22.21
N LYS A 418 -17.30 -2.77 -23.07
CA LYS A 418 -15.83 -2.87 -22.95
C LYS A 418 -15.13 -1.50 -22.95
N THR A 419 -15.54 -0.59 -23.82
CA THR A 419 -14.94 0.76 -23.89
C THR A 419 -15.26 1.56 -22.63
N GLY A 420 -16.51 1.47 -22.13
CA GLY A 420 -16.91 2.10 -20.88
C GLY A 420 -16.15 1.57 -19.68
N MET A 421 -16.01 0.24 -19.56
CA MET A 421 -15.23 -0.41 -18.50
C MET A 421 -13.75 0.01 -18.55
N THR A 422 -13.13 0.00 -19.73
CA THR A 422 -11.75 0.44 -19.91
C THR A 422 -11.57 1.91 -19.47
N ALA A 423 -12.46 2.78 -19.91
CA ALA A 423 -12.43 4.19 -19.56
C ALA A 423 -12.59 4.39 -18.05
N ALA A 424 -13.56 3.74 -17.40
CA ALA A 424 -13.78 3.85 -15.97
C ALA A 424 -12.58 3.36 -15.16
N LEU A 425 -11.99 2.21 -15.53
CA LEU A 425 -10.80 1.66 -14.85
C LEU A 425 -9.57 2.55 -15.01
N ILE A 426 -9.35 3.11 -16.18
CA ILE A 426 -8.24 4.04 -16.42
C ILE A 426 -8.46 5.36 -15.64
N ILE A 427 -9.68 5.91 -15.66
CA ILE A 427 -10.05 7.06 -14.81
C ILE A 427 -9.77 6.74 -13.34
N GLY A 428 -10.24 5.60 -12.87
CA GLY A 428 -9.97 5.11 -11.52
C GLY A 428 -8.49 4.99 -11.22
N GLY A 429 -7.69 4.47 -12.15
CA GLY A 429 -6.24 4.35 -12.03
C GLY A 429 -5.54 5.70 -11.89
N VAL A 430 -5.90 6.68 -12.73
CA VAL A 430 -5.35 8.05 -12.66
C VAL A 430 -5.71 8.71 -11.32
N VAL A 431 -6.99 8.70 -10.95
CA VAL A 431 -7.46 9.31 -9.69
C VAL A 431 -6.88 8.61 -8.46
N CYS A 432 -6.88 7.26 -8.46
CA CYS A 432 -6.33 6.46 -7.37
C CYS A 432 -4.84 6.77 -7.14
N THR A 433 -4.08 6.86 -8.23
CA THR A 433 -2.66 7.21 -8.16
C THR A 433 -2.47 8.66 -7.67
N ALA A 434 -3.32 9.60 -8.09
CA ALA A 434 -3.26 10.98 -7.64
C ALA A 434 -3.49 11.11 -6.13
N LEU A 435 -4.54 10.49 -5.61
CA LEU A 435 -4.85 10.53 -4.18
C LEU A 435 -3.81 9.78 -3.34
N SER A 436 -3.32 8.66 -3.83
CA SER A 436 -2.26 7.89 -3.16
C SER A 436 -0.97 8.71 -3.09
N MET A 437 -0.59 9.36 -4.20
CA MET A 437 0.59 10.24 -4.26
C MET A 437 0.45 11.41 -3.29
N ALA A 438 -0.69 12.07 -3.24
CA ALA A 438 -0.88 13.19 -2.33
C ALA A 438 -0.75 12.78 -0.86
N GLY A 439 -1.33 11.63 -0.49
CA GLY A 439 -1.22 11.08 0.86
C GLY A 439 0.21 10.74 1.26
N GLY A 440 0.95 10.01 0.43
CA GLY A 440 2.34 9.66 0.74
C GLY A 440 3.29 10.86 0.66
N PHE A 441 3.09 11.75 -0.31
CA PHE A 441 3.99 12.89 -0.48
C PHE A 441 3.88 13.94 0.62
N ILE A 442 2.71 14.15 1.23
CA ILE A 442 2.59 15.04 2.40
C ILE A 442 3.38 14.51 3.60
N THR A 443 3.50 13.19 3.72
CA THR A 443 4.35 12.50 4.71
C THR A 443 5.83 12.83 4.49
N ASP A 444 6.31 12.71 3.25
CA ASP A 444 7.70 13.07 2.90
C ASP A 444 8.01 14.54 3.15
N LEU A 445 7.08 15.44 2.81
CA LEU A 445 7.23 16.87 3.04
C LEU A 445 7.23 17.22 4.54
N LYS A 446 6.52 16.45 5.35
CA LYS A 446 6.57 16.59 6.82
C LYS A 446 7.90 16.13 7.40
N ILE A 447 8.46 15.03 6.91
CA ILE A 447 9.82 14.57 7.23
C ILE A 447 10.83 15.68 6.90
N GLY A 448 10.74 16.21 5.68
CA GLY A 448 11.61 17.31 5.25
C GLY A 448 11.49 18.56 6.10
N TYR A 449 10.30 18.91 6.55
CA TYR A 449 10.06 20.04 7.44
C TYR A 449 10.74 19.85 8.81
N TRP A 450 10.60 18.68 9.42
CA TRP A 450 11.24 18.41 10.71
C TRP A 450 12.76 18.37 10.63
N LEU A 451 13.31 17.87 9.52
CA LEU A 451 14.75 17.76 9.31
C LEU A 451 15.39 19.03 8.73
N GLY A 452 14.60 19.87 8.07
CA GLY A 452 15.04 21.14 7.49
C GLY A 452 15.56 21.01 6.05
N THR A 453 15.02 20.09 5.25
CA THR A 453 15.27 20.03 3.80
C THR A 453 14.50 21.11 3.04
N THR A 454 14.95 21.43 1.84
CA THR A 454 14.29 22.37 0.95
C THR A 454 13.08 21.71 0.28
N PRO A 455 11.83 22.15 0.56
CA PRO A 455 10.64 21.54 -0.04
C PRO A 455 10.69 21.48 -1.56
N ARG A 456 11.12 22.57 -2.20
CA ARG A 456 11.30 22.65 -3.67
C ARG A 456 12.19 21.53 -4.22
N THR A 457 13.21 21.10 -3.48
CA THR A 457 14.08 20.01 -3.90
C THR A 457 13.35 18.68 -3.84
N GLN A 458 12.65 18.38 -2.74
CA GLN A 458 11.82 17.19 -2.63
C GLN A 458 10.74 17.14 -3.72
N GLU A 459 10.01 18.25 -3.92
CA GLU A 459 8.95 18.38 -4.92
C GLU A 459 9.47 18.10 -6.35
N ARG A 460 10.61 18.66 -6.72
CA ARG A 460 11.18 18.44 -8.06
C ARG A 460 11.60 16.99 -8.31
N TRP A 461 12.28 16.40 -7.36
CA TRP A 461 12.78 15.04 -7.52
C TRP A 461 11.71 13.97 -7.31
N LYS A 462 10.58 14.32 -6.68
CA LYS A 462 9.40 13.46 -6.58
C LYS A 462 8.84 13.10 -7.96
N PHE A 463 8.87 14.00 -8.93
CA PHE A 463 8.45 13.70 -10.31
C PHE A 463 9.28 12.58 -10.94
N LEU A 464 10.59 12.55 -10.69
CA LEU A 464 11.44 11.49 -11.18
C LEU A 464 11.10 10.14 -10.53
N GLY A 465 10.95 10.12 -9.20
CA GLY A 465 10.51 8.93 -8.47
C GLY A 465 9.18 8.39 -8.98
N THR A 466 8.24 9.29 -9.26
CA THR A 466 6.93 8.98 -9.86
C THR A 466 7.08 8.29 -11.22
N ALA A 467 7.89 8.85 -12.12
CA ALA A 467 8.09 8.30 -13.47
C ALA A 467 8.75 6.90 -13.43
N VAL A 468 9.78 6.75 -12.61
CA VAL A 468 10.49 5.47 -12.42
C VAL A 468 9.56 4.42 -11.83
N SER A 469 8.81 4.76 -10.79
CA SER A 469 7.87 3.83 -10.14
C SER A 469 6.72 3.44 -11.09
N ALA A 470 6.18 4.38 -11.87
CA ALA A 470 5.14 4.11 -12.85
C ALA A 470 5.60 3.14 -13.95
N ALA A 471 6.83 3.32 -14.46
CA ALA A 471 7.42 2.41 -15.44
C ALA A 471 7.66 1.02 -14.85
N THR A 472 8.18 0.96 -13.62
CA THR A 472 8.46 -0.31 -12.94
C THR A 472 7.17 -1.08 -12.66
N VAL A 473 6.15 -0.44 -12.11
CA VAL A 473 4.88 -1.14 -11.81
C VAL A 473 4.19 -1.63 -13.08
N ALA A 474 4.23 -0.85 -14.16
CA ALA A 474 3.66 -1.27 -15.44
C ALA A 474 4.38 -2.52 -15.99
N GLY A 475 5.71 -2.55 -15.95
CA GLY A 475 6.49 -3.71 -16.38
C GLY A 475 6.25 -4.95 -15.52
N VAL A 476 6.30 -4.77 -14.21
CA VAL A 476 6.08 -5.88 -13.24
C VAL A 476 4.66 -6.44 -13.35
N MET A 477 3.64 -5.59 -13.48
CA MET A 477 2.25 -6.02 -13.63
C MET A 477 2.06 -6.90 -14.87
N ILE A 478 2.67 -6.54 -16.00
CA ILE A 478 2.61 -7.36 -17.23
C ILE A 478 3.31 -8.70 -17.04
N ILE A 479 4.50 -8.70 -16.43
CA ILE A 479 5.23 -9.94 -16.13
C ILE A 479 4.38 -10.85 -15.23
N LEU A 480 3.83 -10.31 -14.16
CA LEU A 480 3.01 -11.08 -13.22
C LEU A 480 1.73 -11.59 -13.85
N ASN A 481 1.07 -10.78 -14.70
CA ASN A 481 -0.11 -11.23 -15.45
C ASN A 481 0.22 -12.38 -16.40
N LYS A 482 1.33 -12.29 -17.13
CA LYS A 482 1.75 -13.36 -18.07
C LYS A 482 2.24 -14.63 -17.37
N THR A 483 2.79 -14.50 -16.15
CA THR A 483 3.36 -15.62 -15.38
C THR A 483 2.31 -16.36 -14.57
N TYR A 484 1.48 -15.64 -13.85
CA TYR A 484 0.49 -16.20 -12.91
C TYR A 484 -0.97 -15.92 -13.34
N GLY A 485 -1.21 -14.83 -14.07
CA GLY A 485 -2.55 -14.31 -14.30
C GLY A 485 -3.20 -13.72 -13.04
N PHE A 486 -4.41 -13.20 -13.20
CA PHE A 486 -5.26 -12.68 -12.11
C PHE A 486 -6.58 -13.44 -11.98
N THR A 487 -6.78 -14.48 -12.82
CA THR A 487 -7.96 -15.34 -12.86
C THR A 487 -7.51 -16.80 -12.92
N GLY A 488 -8.22 -17.71 -12.25
CA GLY A 488 -7.89 -19.13 -12.19
C GLY A 488 -7.41 -19.58 -10.80
N GLU A 489 -7.16 -20.89 -10.64
CA GLU A 489 -6.85 -21.49 -9.35
C GLU A 489 -5.50 -21.07 -8.77
N ASN A 490 -4.47 -20.93 -9.62
CA ASN A 490 -3.11 -20.56 -9.21
C ASN A 490 -2.77 -19.08 -9.50
N ALA A 491 -3.77 -18.26 -9.83
CA ALA A 491 -3.59 -16.85 -10.13
C ALA A 491 -3.26 -16.03 -8.88
N LEU A 492 -2.60 -14.89 -9.09
CA LEU A 492 -2.48 -13.89 -8.03
C LEU A 492 -3.88 -13.40 -7.64
N THR A 493 -4.14 -13.33 -6.36
CA THR A 493 -5.48 -13.01 -5.83
C THR A 493 -6.00 -11.65 -6.25
N ALA A 494 -5.11 -10.65 -6.45
CA ALA A 494 -5.42 -9.27 -6.82
C ALA A 494 -6.73 -8.77 -6.16
N PRO A 495 -6.83 -8.78 -4.80
CA PRO A 495 -8.12 -8.69 -4.11
C PRO A 495 -8.87 -7.40 -4.43
N GLN A 496 -8.19 -6.27 -4.43
CA GLN A 496 -8.80 -4.97 -4.68
C GLN A 496 -9.28 -4.86 -6.14
N ALA A 497 -8.45 -5.28 -7.10
CA ALA A 497 -8.80 -5.24 -8.52
C ALA A 497 -9.97 -6.18 -8.85
N ASN A 498 -10.04 -7.35 -8.22
CA ASN A 498 -11.20 -8.24 -8.33
C ASN A 498 -12.48 -7.60 -7.78
N ALA A 499 -12.39 -6.90 -6.63
CA ALA A 499 -13.52 -6.16 -6.09
C ALA A 499 -13.96 -5.03 -7.04
N MET A 500 -13.01 -4.32 -7.66
CA MET A 500 -13.31 -3.27 -8.65
C MET A 500 -13.97 -3.85 -9.91
N ALA A 501 -13.43 -4.95 -10.46
CA ALA A 501 -14.01 -5.64 -11.61
C ALA A 501 -15.45 -6.09 -11.35
N ALA A 502 -15.68 -6.68 -10.18
CA ALA A 502 -17.00 -7.18 -9.78
C ALA A 502 -18.06 -6.08 -9.59
N VAL A 503 -17.65 -4.84 -9.32
CA VAL A 503 -18.56 -3.69 -9.23
C VAL A 503 -18.81 -3.05 -10.61
N ILE A 504 -17.75 -2.92 -11.43
CA ILE A 504 -17.84 -2.23 -12.72
C ILE A 504 -18.59 -3.04 -13.77
N GLN A 505 -18.33 -4.34 -13.85
CA GLN A 505 -18.89 -5.19 -14.89
C GLN A 505 -20.43 -5.12 -14.94
N PRO A 506 -21.16 -5.31 -13.83
CA PRO A 506 -22.61 -5.23 -13.86
C PRO A 506 -23.15 -3.82 -14.13
N LEU A 507 -22.41 -2.78 -13.74
CA LEU A 507 -22.81 -1.40 -14.01
C LEU A 507 -22.73 -1.06 -15.51
N MET A 508 -21.80 -1.69 -16.24
CA MET A 508 -21.47 -1.34 -17.62
C MET A 508 -22.02 -2.32 -18.68
N GLU A 509 -22.23 -3.60 -18.33
CA GLU A 509 -22.68 -4.63 -19.28
C GLU A 509 -24.11 -5.12 -18.98
N GLY A 510 -24.67 -4.81 -17.81
CA GLY A 510 -25.98 -5.28 -17.40
C GLY A 510 -26.00 -6.81 -17.29
N GLY A 511 -25.66 -7.39 -16.16
CA GLY A 511 -25.65 -8.83 -15.93
C GLY A 511 -26.39 -9.21 -14.66
N GLU A 512 -26.57 -10.52 -14.46
CA GLU A 512 -27.04 -11.04 -13.17
C GLU A 512 -25.96 -10.83 -12.11
N THR A 513 -26.12 -9.75 -11.38
CA THR A 513 -25.22 -9.41 -10.26
C THR A 513 -25.78 -9.96 -8.98
N PRO A 514 -24.97 -10.54 -8.09
CA PRO A 514 -25.43 -11.04 -6.82
C PRO A 514 -25.70 -9.90 -5.80
N TRP A 515 -26.60 -8.98 -6.17
CA TRP A 515 -26.94 -7.79 -5.36
C TRP A 515 -27.31 -8.13 -3.91
N ILE A 516 -27.98 -9.26 -3.70
CA ILE A 516 -28.38 -9.73 -2.36
C ILE A 516 -27.14 -9.99 -1.51
N LEU A 517 -26.10 -10.61 -2.08
CA LEU A 517 -24.85 -10.89 -1.36
C LEU A 517 -24.06 -9.60 -1.10
N TYR A 518 -24.00 -8.70 -2.07
CA TYR A 518 -23.39 -7.38 -1.89
C TYR A 518 -24.10 -6.57 -0.81
N PHE A 519 -25.43 -6.58 -0.80
CA PHE A 519 -26.25 -5.92 0.22
C PHE A 519 -26.03 -6.53 1.61
N ALA A 520 -25.98 -7.86 1.71
CA ALA A 520 -25.68 -8.54 2.97
C ALA A 520 -24.32 -8.12 3.55
N GLY A 521 -23.29 -8.03 2.71
CA GLY A 521 -21.99 -7.51 3.09
C GLY A 521 -22.02 -6.05 3.52
N ALA A 522 -22.77 -5.21 2.81
CA ALA A 522 -22.94 -3.80 3.15
C ALA A 522 -23.63 -3.61 4.52
N VAL A 523 -24.70 -4.35 4.79
CA VAL A 523 -25.39 -4.33 6.09
C VAL A 523 -24.44 -4.80 7.21
N LEU A 524 -23.69 -5.86 6.98
CA LEU A 524 -22.70 -6.34 7.94
C LEU A 524 -21.64 -5.26 8.25
N ALA A 525 -21.14 -4.55 7.24
CA ALA A 525 -20.18 -3.47 7.43
C ALA A 525 -20.77 -2.29 8.25
N LEU A 526 -22.06 -1.96 8.05
CA LEU A 526 -22.77 -0.97 8.87
C LEU A 526 -22.87 -1.40 10.34
N VAL A 527 -23.24 -2.65 10.59
CA VAL A 527 -23.33 -3.21 11.95
C VAL A 527 -21.96 -3.21 12.62
N LEU A 528 -20.91 -3.67 11.93
CA LEU A 528 -19.53 -3.67 12.44
C LEU A 528 -19.07 -2.24 12.80
N ASN A 529 -19.35 -1.29 11.92
CA ASN A 529 -19.01 0.12 12.19
C ASN A 529 -19.77 0.67 13.40
N TRP A 530 -21.05 0.29 13.57
CA TRP A 530 -21.85 0.71 14.70
C TRP A 530 -21.33 0.19 16.05
N ILE A 531 -20.84 -1.06 16.08
CA ILE A 531 -20.22 -1.64 17.29
C ILE A 531 -18.74 -1.28 17.46
N GLY A 532 -18.18 -0.42 16.59
CA GLY A 532 -16.81 0.07 16.70
C GLY A 532 -15.72 -0.88 16.16
N VAL A 533 -16.12 -1.92 15.41
CA VAL A 533 -15.16 -2.81 14.73
C VAL A 533 -14.76 -2.20 13.38
N PRO A 534 -13.44 -2.17 13.02
CA PRO A 534 -12.99 -1.72 11.72
C PRO A 534 -13.57 -2.55 10.57
N ALA A 535 -14.68 -2.05 9.98
CA ALA A 535 -15.46 -2.78 8.97
C ALA A 535 -14.64 -3.16 7.74
N LEU A 536 -13.71 -2.28 7.28
CA LEU A 536 -12.85 -2.56 6.13
C LEU A 536 -11.91 -3.75 6.39
N ALA A 537 -11.28 -3.82 7.57
CA ALA A 537 -10.38 -4.91 7.92
C ALA A 537 -11.13 -6.25 7.98
N PHE A 538 -12.32 -6.26 8.56
CA PHE A 538 -13.17 -7.45 8.63
C PHE A 538 -13.65 -7.90 7.23
N ALA A 539 -14.10 -6.96 6.40
CA ALA A 539 -14.57 -7.24 5.04
C ALA A 539 -13.43 -7.74 4.13
N LEU A 540 -12.21 -7.19 4.26
CA LEU A 540 -11.02 -7.74 3.60
C LEU A 540 -10.77 -9.19 4.02
N GLY A 541 -10.94 -9.51 5.29
CA GLY A 541 -10.84 -10.88 5.79
C GLY A 541 -11.86 -11.82 5.15
N MET A 542 -13.08 -11.36 4.89
CA MET A 542 -14.10 -12.13 4.18
C MET A 542 -13.78 -12.34 2.70
N PHE A 543 -13.11 -11.39 2.07
CA PHE A 543 -12.79 -11.41 0.64
C PHE A 543 -11.51 -12.18 0.31
N ILE A 544 -10.47 -12.03 1.14
CA ILE A 544 -9.17 -12.68 0.96
C ILE A 544 -9.26 -14.13 1.47
N PRO A 545 -8.68 -15.11 0.75
CA PRO A 545 -8.64 -16.49 1.22
C PRO A 545 -8.05 -16.63 2.62
N MET A 546 -8.60 -17.55 3.43
CA MET A 546 -8.14 -17.78 4.80
C MET A 546 -6.64 -18.09 4.88
N SER A 547 -6.10 -18.78 3.89
CA SER A 547 -4.67 -19.10 3.83
C SER A 547 -3.76 -17.87 3.94
N LEU A 548 -4.15 -16.74 3.40
CA LEU A 548 -3.37 -15.49 3.46
C LEU A 548 -3.62 -14.68 4.74
N ASN A 549 -4.77 -14.86 5.39
CA ASN A 549 -5.14 -14.12 6.59
C ASN A 549 -4.68 -14.81 7.89
N ALA A 550 -4.70 -16.14 7.93
CA ALA A 550 -4.32 -16.90 9.12
C ALA A 550 -2.87 -16.62 9.60
N PRO A 551 -1.83 -16.52 8.74
CA PRO A 551 -0.47 -16.23 9.21
C PRO A 551 -0.31 -14.83 9.82
N LEU A 552 -1.21 -13.88 9.52
CA LEU A 552 -1.17 -12.55 10.14
C LEU A 552 -1.36 -12.64 11.66
N VAL A 553 -2.18 -13.57 12.14
CA VAL A 553 -2.39 -13.79 13.59
C VAL A 553 -1.11 -14.29 14.24
N ALA A 554 -0.36 -15.18 13.58
CA ALA A 554 0.92 -15.66 14.11
C ALA A 554 1.93 -14.51 14.28
N GLY A 555 2.09 -13.67 13.24
CA GLY A 555 2.94 -12.49 13.32
C GLY A 555 2.49 -11.49 14.38
N GLY A 556 1.18 -11.20 14.44
CA GLY A 556 0.59 -10.32 15.44
C GLY A 556 0.73 -10.84 16.87
N ALA A 557 0.61 -12.16 17.07
CA ALA A 557 0.81 -12.80 18.36
C ALA A 557 2.26 -12.68 18.84
N ILE A 558 3.23 -12.82 17.92
CA ILE A 558 4.65 -12.58 18.24
C ILE A 558 4.86 -11.11 18.63
N ALA A 559 4.28 -10.15 17.89
CA ALA A 559 4.38 -8.73 18.21
C ALA A 559 3.86 -8.43 19.61
N TRP A 560 2.68 -8.94 19.95
CA TRP A 560 2.09 -8.82 21.27
C TRP A 560 2.96 -9.47 22.35
N PHE A 561 3.44 -10.69 22.11
CA PHE A 561 4.25 -11.43 23.07
C PHE A 561 5.55 -10.69 23.41
N VAL A 562 6.28 -10.20 22.42
CA VAL A 562 7.58 -9.55 22.65
C VAL A 562 7.45 -8.16 23.27
N SER A 563 6.35 -7.44 22.99
CA SER A 563 6.08 -6.09 23.49
C SER A 563 5.39 -6.07 24.86
N SER A 564 4.93 -7.21 25.37
CA SER A 564 4.21 -7.27 26.66
C SER A 564 4.93 -8.08 27.74
N ARG A 565 6.10 -8.66 27.45
CA ARG A 565 6.76 -9.62 28.34
C ARG A 565 7.51 -8.97 29.51
N SER A 566 8.01 -7.74 29.37
CA SER A 566 8.76 -7.04 30.40
C SER A 566 7.87 -6.03 31.14
N LYS A 567 8.23 -5.76 32.42
CA LYS A 567 7.67 -4.61 33.16
C LYS A 567 8.32 -3.29 32.73
N ASP A 568 9.46 -3.35 32.05
CA ASP A 568 10.17 -2.21 31.51
C ASP A 568 9.60 -1.87 30.12
N GLU A 569 8.96 -0.70 30.02
CA GLU A 569 8.35 -0.21 28.77
C GLU A 569 9.40 0.13 27.72
N ALA A 570 10.59 0.63 28.12
CA ALA A 570 11.66 0.95 27.19
C ALA A 570 12.20 -0.31 26.51
N LEU A 571 12.41 -1.39 27.28
CA LEU A 571 12.81 -2.68 26.74
C LEU A 571 11.74 -3.30 25.83
N ASN A 572 10.46 -3.18 26.19
CA ASN A 572 9.37 -3.66 25.35
C ASN A 572 9.32 -2.90 24.02
N LYS A 573 9.51 -1.58 24.06
CA LYS A 573 9.60 -0.74 22.85
C LYS A 573 10.81 -1.13 22.00
N ALA A 574 11.99 -1.28 22.58
CA ALA A 574 13.20 -1.70 21.86
C ALA A 574 13.03 -3.06 21.17
N ARG A 575 12.35 -4.02 21.83
CA ARG A 575 12.00 -5.31 21.25
C ARG A 575 11.03 -5.16 20.07
N PHE A 576 9.99 -4.35 20.25
CA PHE A 576 9.01 -4.10 19.20
C PHE A 576 9.67 -3.45 17.97
N ASP A 577 10.50 -2.43 18.17
CA ASP A 577 11.22 -1.73 17.09
C ASP A 577 12.19 -2.67 16.35
N ARG A 578 12.93 -3.51 17.09
CA ARG A 578 13.80 -4.53 16.49
C ARG A 578 13.03 -5.56 15.69
N GLY A 579 11.86 -6.01 16.19
CA GLY A 579 10.98 -6.92 15.46
C GLY A 579 10.38 -6.28 14.21
N THR A 580 10.07 -4.99 14.25
CA THR A 580 9.61 -4.22 13.08
C THR A 580 10.67 -4.19 11.98
N LEU A 581 11.97 -4.05 12.33
CA LEU A 581 13.07 -4.14 11.37
C LEU A 581 13.17 -5.54 10.73
N LEU A 582 13.07 -6.60 11.54
CA LEU A 582 13.08 -7.98 11.04
C LEU A 582 11.88 -8.23 10.12
N ALA A 583 10.68 -7.80 10.52
CA ALA A 583 9.46 -7.91 9.75
C ALA A 583 9.55 -7.17 8.41
N SER A 584 10.03 -5.93 8.43
CA SER A 584 10.25 -5.13 7.21
C SER A 584 11.26 -5.80 6.27
N GLY A 585 12.32 -6.42 6.82
CA GLY A 585 13.25 -7.23 6.05
C GLY A 585 12.56 -8.42 5.40
N PHE A 586 11.82 -9.22 6.14
CA PHE A 586 11.08 -10.38 5.60
C PHE A 586 10.10 -9.98 4.50
N ILE A 587 9.35 -8.89 4.70
CA ILE A 587 8.40 -8.37 3.71
C ILE A 587 9.13 -7.95 2.43
N ALA A 588 10.14 -7.08 2.56
CA ALA A 588 10.86 -6.56 1.41
C ALA A 588 11.63 -7.67 0.67
N GLY A 589 12.32 -8.54 1.40
CA GLY A 589 13.09 -9.65 0.84
C GLY A 589 12.19 -10.67 0.16
N GLY A 590 11.13 -11.14 0.83
CA GLY A 590 10.22 -12.13 0.28
C GLY A 590 9.44 -11.61 -0.93
N ALA A 591 8.94 -10.36 -0.88
CA ALA A 591 8.27 -9.75 -2.01
C ALA A 591 9.20 -9.55 -3.22
N LEU A 592 10.45 -9.12 -2.98
CA LEU A 592 11.45 -8.98 -4.05
C LEU A 592 11.79 -10.33 -4.68
N MET A 593 12.02 -11.36 -3.87
CA MET A 593 12.32 -12.71 -4.37
C MET A 593 11.12 -13.34 -5.07
N GLY A 594 9.88 -13.00 -4.68
CA GLY A 594 8.67 -13.34 -5.42
C GLY A 594 8.65 -12.77 -6.84
N VAL A 595 9.10 -11.53 -7.02
CA VAL A 595 9.27 -10.94 -8.36
C VAL A 595 10.39 -11.65 -9.13
N VAL A 596 11.52 -11.95 -8.48
CA VAL A 596 12.62 -12.71 -9.12
C VAL A 596 12.12 -14.10 -9.58
N ALA A 597 11.36 -14.81 -8.75
CA ALA A 597 10.74 -16.08 -9.11
C ALA A 597 9.81 -15.94 -10.32
N ALA A 598 8.99 -14.89 -10.35
CA ALA A 598 8.10 -14.60 -11.49
C ALA A 598 8.89 -14.32 -12.78
N VAL A 599 9.97 -13.54 -12.71
CA VAL A 599 10.84 -13.25 -13.86
C VAL A 599 11.52 -14.51 -14.38
N LEU A 600 12.05 -15.39 -13.50
CA LEU A 600 12.65 -16.66 -13.89
C LEU A 600 11.64 -17.56 -14.59
N LYS A 601 10.45 -17.71 -14.04
CA LYS A 601 9.36 -18.48 -14.63
C LYS A 601 8.92 -17.91 -15.99
N PHE A 602 8.82 -16.59 -16.10
CA PHE A 602 8.54 -15.89 -17.36
C PHE A 602 9.63 -16.16 -18.42
N ALA A 603 10.90 -16.24 -18.01
CA ALA A 603 12.04 -16.57 -18.87
C ALA A 603 12.12 -18.07 -19.23
N GLY A 604 11.17 -18.89 -18.81
CA GLY A 604 11.15 -20.33 -19.08
C GLY A 604 11.98 -21.18 -18.10
N VAL A 605 12.45 -20.58 -17.01
CA VAL A 605 13.18 -21.28 -15.94
C VAL A 605 12.19 -21.69 -14.86
N ASP A 606 11.74 -22.94 -14.90
CA ASP A 606 10.81 -23.50 -13.92
C ASP A 606 11.38 -24.81 -13.35
N TYR A 607 11.81 -24.76 -12.08
CA TYR A 607 12.32 -25.91 -11.33
C TYR A 607 11.35 -26.34 -10.22
N TYR A 608 10.08 -25.94 -10.32
CA TYR A 608 9.10 -26.21 -9.28
C TYR A 608 8.75 -27.70 -9.19
N MET A 609 8.92 -28.28 -8.02
CA MET A 609 8.64 -29.70 -7.74
C MET A 609 7.16 -29.90 -7.43
N THR A 610 6.30 -29.88 -8.46
CA THR A 610 4.83 -29.87 -8.33
C THR A 610 4.30 -31.05 -7.51
N ASP A 611 4.72 -32.28 -7.85
CA ASP A 611 4.23 -33.52 -7.17
C ASP A 611 4.64 -33.55 -5.69
N TRP A 612 5.88 -33.14 -5.40
CA TRP A 612 6.36 -33.04 -4.03
C TRP A 612 5.62 -31.95 -3.25
N ALA A 613 5.53 -30.74 -3.78
CA ALA A 613 4.90 -29.59 -3.12
C ALA A 613 3.41 -29.82 -2.81
N ALA A 614 2.74 -30.66 -3.60
CA ALA A 614 1.35 -31.06 -3.39
C ALA A 614 1.18 -32.22 -2.39
N SER A 615 2.27 -32.80 -1.88
CA SER A 615 2.21 -33.95 -0.97
C SER A 615 1.95 -33.52 0.49
N SER A 616 1.28 -34.37 1.26
CA SER A 616 1.12 -34.16 2.71
C SER A 616 2.47 -34.08 3.44
N SER A 617 3.50 -34.79 2.94
CA SER A 617 4.84 -34.72 3.52
C SER A 617 5.46 -33.34 3.37
N ALA A 618 5.23 -32.65 2.24
CA ALA A 618 5.67 -31.28 2.03
C ALA A 618 4.91 -30.30 2.92
N GLU A 619 3.62 -30.55 3.22
CA GLU A 619 2.86 -29.72 4.19
C GLU A 619 3.40 -29.89 5.62
N TRP A 620 3.74 -31.11 6.05
CA TRP A 620 4.38 -31.33 7.36
C TRP A 620 5.74 -30.66 7.46
N LEU A 621 6.56 -30.72 6.39
CA LEU A 621 7.82 -30.00 6.33
C LEU A 621 7.60 -28.48 6.37
N ALA A 622 6.59 -27.97 5.66
CA ALA A 622 6.20 -26.55 5.67
C ALA A 622 5.85 -26.08 7.08
N LEU A 623 5.06 -26.87 7.82
CA LEU A 623 4.73 -26.56 9.21
C LEU A 623 5.98 -26.48 10.10
N ALA A 624 6.90 -27.45 9.97
CA ALA A 624 8.15 -27.45 10.73
C ALA A 624 9.04 -26.25 10.38
N MET A 625 9.17 -25.90 9.11
CA MET A 625 9.94 -24.74 8.64
C MET A 625 9.31 -23.42 9.11
N TYR A 626 7.98 -23.30 9.10
CA TYR A 626 7.28 -22.11 9.59
C TYR A 626 7.44 -21.93 11.10
N ILE A 627 7.36 -23.01 11.88
CA ILE A 627 7.64 -22.97 13.33
C ILE A 627 9.09 -22.54 13.58
N ALA A 628 10.06 -23.09 12.84
CA ALA A 628 11.46 -22.71 12.95
C ALA A 628 11.67 -21.23 12.62
N LEU A 629 11.00 -20.70 11.59
CA LEU A 629 11.03 -19.29 11.22
C LEU A 629 10.43 -18.40 12.31
N ALA A 630 9.29 -18.77 12.89
CA ALA A 630 8.64 -18.06 13.98
C ALA A 630 9.51 -18.01 15.25
N ILE A 631 10.18 -19.13 15.58
CA ILE A 631 11.15 -19.21 16.69
C ILE A 631 12.36 -18.31 16.40
N TYR A 632 12.93 -18.38 15.19
CA TYR A 632 14.03 -17.51 14.77
C TYR A 632 13.66 -16.04 14.96
N PHE A 633 12.51 -15.64 14.42
CA PHE A 633 12.01 -14.28 14.50
C PHE A 633 11.86 -13.82 15.96
N THR A 634 11.19 -14.62 16.79
CA THR A 634 10.94 -14.30 18.21
C THR A 634 12.24 -14.18 19.00
N VAL A 635 13.16 -15.15 18.85
CA VAL A 635 14.44 -15.15 19.56
C VAL A 635 15.29 -13.92 19.19
N HIS A 636 15.34 -13.58 17.88
CA HIS A 636 16.12 -12.42 17.42
C HIS A 636 15.50 -11.10 17.86
N THR A 637 14.19 -11.02 17.94
CA THR A 637 13.48 -9.86 18.48
C THR A 637 13.77 -9.67 19.97
N LEU A 638 13.75 -10.73 20.75
CA LEU A 638 14.03 -10.70 22.19
C LEU A 638 15.49 -10.34 22.55
N LYS A 639 16.43 -10.43 21.60
CA LYS A 639 17.83 -10.00 21.78
C LYS A 639 18.00 -8.47 21.79
N ALA A 640 16.94 -7.68 21.65
CA ALA A 640 17.03 -6.25 21.83
C ALA A 640 17.51 -5.93 23.25
N LYS A 641 18.44 -4.96 23.34
CA LYS A 641 18.92 -4.37 24.58
C LYS A 641 18.45 -2.93 24.62
N ASP A 642 18.30 -2.39 25.81
CA ASP A 642 17.92 -0.99 26.03
C ASP A 642 18.87 0.00 25.34
#